data_60847dce26058235f3e9fab5f62614e1
#
_entry.id   60847dce26058235f3e9fab5f62614e1
#
_cell.length_a   1.000
_cell.length_b   1.000
_cell.length_c   1.000
_cell.angle_alpha   90.00
_cell.angle_beta   90.00
_cell.angle_gamma   90.00
#
_symmetry.space_group_name_H-M   'P 1'
#
loop_
_entity.id
_entity.type
_entity.pdbx_description
1 polymer ?
#
loop_
_entity_poly.entity_id
_entity_poly.type
_entity_poly.pdbx_seq_one_letter_code
_entity_poly.pdbx_strand_id
1 'polypeptide(L)'
;MDKNTITGLVLIGLLFLGFMWLSPEPEQTQSSNDITTQTETTATAMGVDSLSASELGWLKENIRTAGAVAVKDSAVNYNLKGAGYDLTLSGEAISGTLTLDGKDVVNYDDVMAKDLTKMTAVQQRKAIDMLRNTINTLGKYGKFAQFLSGDEQTVTLENDVLALQLNSKSGSISRAELKQYESEYNADETVSDKHKVVLFENGSNNLNFVINTPQALNTGDFYFRPQQLNDSTVLMTLDLSKDAYWGIKYTLPKGENYVVKVDIVQHNIGKEVLSNSPILGIDWRQDVRRQEKGQMFEERNSALYYKFAGGDVENLSEMEDEKEEKVAKLEWIGYKNQFFSSVLIPTKTINTADFESTIIPRGTDYLKNLSTVAEFNDYDWQSENPVSFDYYLGPNLYPLLSDLEDTLRPEQDLELTELIPLGWTFFRWINTIIIIPVFDFLGGFGLNYGIVILLLTIFIKLVIFPFTFKSYKSQAKMRVLAPDIKAINDKYPGNENAMLRQQKTMELYSKAGASPFSGCLPMLFQMPILFAMFTFFPSCIELRGESFLWAHDLSAPDAIISWPGNIPLITEYFGNHISLFCLLMTATNIIYTYITMQSQGGAQMPGMKWMMYLMPVMFMVFFNNYASGLSYYYFVSLLITILQTYAFRKVIKEDAVRREMAENAKKPRKKSGFMARLEEAQRQQQAMLREQQKRNHNGKGRQ
;
A
#
# COMPACT_ATOMS: atom_id res chain seq x y z
N MET A 1 -35.65 26.51 -13.16
CA MET A 1 -35.17 25.12 -13.24
C MET A 1 -36.35 24.19 -13.00
N ASP A 2 -36.59 23.28 -13.92
CA ASP A 2 -37.71 22.33 -13.85
C ASP A 2 -37.46 21.31 -12.74
N LYS A 3 -38.52 20.94 -11.98
CA LYS A 3 -38.45 19.98 -10.87
C LYS A 3 -37.72 18.68 -11.27
N ASN A 4 -37.85 18.24 -12.51
CA ASN A 4 -37.20 17.04 -13.02
C ASN A 4 -35.68 17.20 -13.22
N THR A 5 -35.20 18.41 -13.51
CA THR A 5 -33.77 18.73 -13.64
C THR A 5 -33.10 18.79 -12.26
N ILE A 6 -33.83 19.33 -11.25
CA ILE A 6 -33.39 19.33 -9.86
C ILE A 6 -33.39 17.90 -9.33
N THR A 7 -34.38 17.09 -9.63
CA THR A 7 -34.46 15.68 -9.22
C THR A 7 -33.34 14.85 -9.89
N GLY A 8 -33.00 15.13 -11.16
CA GLY A 8 -31.89 14.47 -11.85
C GLY A 8 -30.53 14.86 -11.28
N LEU A 9 -30.32 16.14 -10.94
CA LEU A 9 -29.11 16.62 -10.26
C LEU A 9 -28.99 16.08 -8.83
N VAL A 10 -30.11 16.03 -8.11
CA VAL A 10 -30.17 15.42 -6.77
C VAL A 10 -29.93 13.91 -6.84
N LEU A 11 -30.45 13.20 -7.84
CA LEU A 11 -30.23 11.77 -8.06
C LEU A 11 -28.77 11.44 -8.43
N ILE A 12 -28.12 12.27 -9.22
CA ILE A 12 -26.69 12.13 -9.55
C ILE A 12 -25.84 12.51 -8.35
N GLY A 13 -26.20 13.55 -7.59
CA GLY A 13 -25.58 13.90 -6.32
C GLY A 13 -25.79 12.82 -5.25
N LEU A 14 -26.96 12.22 -5.20
CA LEU A 14 -27.28 11.09 -4.32
C LEU A 14 -26.59 9.79 -4.76
N LEU A 15 -26.36 9.57 -6.05
CA LEU A 15 -25.54 8.45 -6.54
C LEU A 15 -24.05 8.66 -6.17
N PHE A 16 -23.57 9.89 -6.23
CA PHE A 16 -22.21 10.22 -5.77
C PHE A 16 -22.09 10.17 -4.24
N LEU A 17 -23.09 10.69 -3.52
CA LEU A 17 -23.18 10.56 -2.06
C LEU A 17 -23.48 9.12 -1.65
N GLY A 18 -24.24 8.36 -2.43
CA GLY A 18 -24.49 6.94 -2.19
C GLY A 18 -23.25 6.07 -2.45
N PHE A 19 -22.37 6.48 -3.36
CA PHE A 19 -21.06 5.85 -3.53
C PHE A 19 -20.10 6.20 -2.38
N MET A 20 -20.22 7.41 -1.80
CA MET A 20 -19.53 7.79 -0.56
C MET A 20 -20.17 7.18 0.69
N TRP A 21 -21.45 6.78 0.62
CA TRP A 21 -22.22 6.26 1.77
C TRP A 21 -22.33 4.72 1.75
N LEU A 22 -21.94 4.06 0.65
CA LEU A 22 -21.74 2.61 0.57
C LEU A 22 -20.31 2.20 0.95
N SER A 23 -19.45 3.16 1.28
CA SER A 23 -18.28 2.90 2.12
C SER A 23 -18.83 2.73 3.54
N PRO A 24 -18.59 1.61 4.23
CA PRO A 24 -19.06 1.41 5.59
C PRO A 24 -18.52 2.55 6.46
N GLU A 25 -19.43 3.28 7.12
CA GLU A 25 -19.04 4.17 8.21
C GLU A 25 -18.28 3.34 9.26
N PRO A 26 -17.14 3.82 9.74
CA PRO A 26 -16.52 3.21 10.88
C PRO A 26 -17.51 3.31 12.04
N GLU A 27 -17.97 2.19 12.55
CA GLU A 27 -18.58 2.16 13.87
C GLU A 27 -17.59 2.83 14.81
N GLN A 28 -18.00 3.97 15.35
CA GLN A 28 -17.36 4.57 16.50
C GLN A 28 -17.49 3.56 17.63
N THR A 29 -16.53 2.68 17.73
CA THR A 29 -16.23 1.99 18.96
C THR A 29 -15.85 3.08 19.93
N GLN A 30 -16.82 3.42 20.77
CA GLN A 30 -16.55 4.18 21.98
C GLN A 30 -15.37 3.50 22.65
N SER A 31 -14.23 4.17 22.60
CA SER A 31 -13.11 3.90 23.48
C SER A 31 -13.67 3.89 24.89
N SER A 32 -13.90 2.72 25.41
CA SER A 32 -14.02 2.50 26.84
C SER A 32 -12.61 2.73 27.42
N ASN A 33 -12.28 4.00 27.63
CA ASN A 33 -11.39 4.35 28.70
C ASN A 33 -12.06 3.83 29.96
N ASP A 34 -11.55 2.75 30.45
CA ASP A 34 -11.46 2.42 31.86
C ASP A 34 -11.05 0.96 31.95
N ILE A 35 -9.82 0.76 32.29
CA ILE A 35 -9.36 -0.10 33.38
C ILE A 35 -7.84 0.08 33.43
N THR A 36 -7.43 1.26 33.84
CA THR A 36 -6.27 1.37 34.70
C THR A 36 -6.79 1.18 36.12
N THR A 37 -7.14 -0.03 36.43
CA THR A 37 -7.18 -0.41 37.83
C THR A 37 -5.71 -0.52 38.23
N GLN A 38 -5.15 0.63 38.61
CA GLN A 38 -4.14 0.64 39.65
C GLN A 38 -4.74 -0.11 40.80
N THR A 39 -4.43 -1.38 40.90
CA THR A 39 -4.44 -2.02 42.18
C THR A 39 -3.32 -1.34 42.97
N GLU A 40 -3.62 -0.21 43.54
CA GLU A 40 -2.98 0.23 44.77
C GLU A 40 -3.25 -0.87 45.77
N THR A 41 -2.42 -1.92 45.70
CA THR A 41 -2.21 -2.75 46.86
C THR A 41 -1.61 -1.79 47.88
N THR A 42 -2.47 -1.29 48.76
CA THR A 42 -2.08 -0.75 50.04
C THR A 42 -1.03 -1.72 50.59
N ALA A 43 0.23 -1.38 50.37
CA ALA A 43 1.33 -2.02 51.04
C ALA A 43 1.17 -1.63 52.51
N THR A 44 0.41 -2.42 53.25
CA THR A 44 0.52 -2.46 54.67
C THR A 44 2.01 -2.60 54.93
N ALA A 45 2.58 -1.62 55.61
CA ALA A 45 3.95 -1.64 56.11
C ALA A 45 4.12 -2.91 56.96
N MET A 46 4.39 -4.04 56.33
CA MET A 46 4.91 -5.17 57.03
C MET A 46 6.33 -4.77 57.41
N GLY A 47 6.59 -4.74 58.72
CA GLY A 47 7.92 -4.55 59.26
C GLY A 47 8.90 -5.50 58.53
N VAL A 48 9.94 -4.95 57.97
CA VAL A 48 10.99 -5.67 57.26
C VAL A 48 11.90 -6.34 58.28
N ASP A 49 11.32 -7.23 59.06
CA ASP A 49 12.09 -8.11 59.93
C ASP A 49 12.17 -9.46 59.24
N SER A 50 13.30 -9.68 58.52
CA SER A 50 13.75 -10.94 57.94
C SER A 50 12.84 -11.53 56.82
N LEU A 51 13.45 -11.88 55.68
CA LEU A 51 12.88 -12.83 54.74
C LEU A 51 12.41 -14.06 55.53
N SER A 52 11.16 -14.41 55.44
CA SER A 52 10.65 -15.62 56.07
C SER A 52 11.40 -16.84 55.51
N ALA A 53 11.61 -17.87 56.31
CA ALA A 53 12.24 -19.09 55.86
C ALA A 53 11.52 -19.74 54.65
N SER A 54 10.22 -19.46 54.47
CA SER A 54 9.41 -19.87 53.30
C SER A 54 9.75 -19.10 52.03
N GLU A 55 10.00 -17.80 52.13
CA GLU A 55 10.43 -16.98 50.97
C GLU A 55 11.85 -17.32 50.53
N LEU A 56 12.75 -17.60 51.49
CA LEU A 56 14.08 -18.07 51.21
C LEU A 56 14.08 -19.47 50.58
N GLY A 57 13.21 -20.35 51.06
CA GLY A 57 13.02 -21.71 50.49
C GLY A 57 12.46 -21.62 49.05
N TRP A 58 11.50 -20.74 48.81
CA TRP A 58 10.95 -20.51 47.48
C TRP A 58 11.99 -19.91 46.52
N LEU A 59 12.78 -18.95 46.97
CA LEU A 59 13.90 -18.37 46.22
C LEU A 59 14.91 -19.42 45.82
N LYS A 60 15.34 -20.28 46.74
CA LYS A 60 16.30 -21.39 46.49
C LYS A 60 15.73 -22.37 45.45
N GLU A 61 14.51 -22.79 45.64
CA GLU A 61 13.89 -23.79 44.75
C GLU A 61 13.70 -23.25 43.35
N ASN A 62 13.27 -21.97 43.19
CA ASN A 62 13.12 -21.36 41.89
C ASN A 62 14.47 -21.10 41.20
N ILE A 63 15.50 -20.69 41.91
CA ILE A 63 16.85 -20.56 41.37
C ILE A 63 17.37 -21.93 40.94
N ARG A 64 17.19 -22.95 41.77
CA ARG A 64 17.58 -24.33 41.48
C ARG A 64 16.84 -24.87 40.28
N THR A 65 15.53 -24.62 40.16
CA THR A 65 14.68 -25.06 39.04
C THR A 65 15.05 -24.32 37.77
N ALA A 66 15.24 -23.01 37.79
CA ALA A 66 15.71 -22.23 36.67
C ALA A 66 17.14 -22.65 36.25
N GLY A 67 18.02 -22.89 37.20
CA GLY A 67 19.37 -23.41 36.98
C GLY A 67 19.37 -24.88 36.50
N ALA A 68 18.48 -25.74 37.01
CA ALA A 68 18.40 -27.15 36.62
C ALA A 68 17.90 -27.35 35.16
N VAL A 69 17.07 -26.46 34.64
CA VAL A 69 16.70 -26.42 33.21
C VAL A 69 17.93 -26.10 32.34
N ALA A 70 18.91 -25.37 32.89
CA ALA A 70 20.14 -25.00 32.21
C ALA A 70 21.30 -26.03 32.36
N VAL A 71 21.25 -26.89 33.38
CA VAL A 71 22.44 -27.71 33.79
C VAL A 71 22.03 -29.16 33.97
N LYS A 72 21.78 -29.85 32.87
CA LYS A 72 21.77 -31.33 32.88
C LYS A 72 23.18 -31.93 32.73
N ASP A 73 24.18 -31.11 32.43
CA ASP A 73 25.59 -31.53 32.33
C ASP A 73 26.44 -30.74 33.32
N SER A 74 27.05 -31.47 34.24
CA SER A 74 27.80 -31.00 35.41
C SER A 74 29.12 -30.26 35.11
N ALA A 75 29.36 -29.79 33.90
CA ALA A 75 30.60 -29.18 33.47
C ALA A 75 30.48 -27.75 32.88
N VAL A 76 29.28 -27.15 32.83
CA VAL A 76 29.09 -25.84 32.21
C VAL A 76 28.82 -24.78 33.27
N ASN A 77 29.73 -23.83 33.39
CA ASN A 77 29.53 -22.61 34.16
C ASN A 77 28.70 -21.62 33.32
N TYR A 78 27.63 -21.14 33.90
CA TYR A 78 26.73 -20.18 33.28
C TYR A 78 26.95 -18.81 33.91
N ASN A 79 27.39 -17.85 33.13
CA ASN A 79 27.60 -16.48 33.60
C ASN A 79 26.44 -15.59 33.17
N LEU A 80 25.75 -15.02 34.14
CA LEU A 80 24.70 -14.06 33.98
C LEU A 80 25.19 -12.69 34.38
N LYS A 81 25.28 -11.77 33.41
CA LYS A 81 25.75 -10.42 33.65
C LYS A 81 24.67 -9.42 33.25
N GLY A 82 24.31 -8.54 34.16
CA GLY A 82 23.34 -7.49 33.92
C GLY A 82 23.59 -6.25 34.73
N ALA A 83 22.79 -5.22 34.57
CA ALA A 83 22.89 -3.99 35.34
C ALA A 83 22.59 -4.31 36.81
N GLY A 84 23.65 -4.41 37.62
CA GLY A 84 23.57 -4.65 39.05
C GLY A 84 23.71 -6.10 39.48
N TYR A 85 24.02 -7.06 38.58
CA TYR A 85 24.34 -8.44 38.98
C TYR A 85 25.40 -9.06 38.07
N ASP A 86 26.26 -9.88 38.67
CA ASP A 86 27.20 -10.75 37.98
C ASP A 86 27.17 -12.12 38.70
N LEU A 87 26.44 -13.07 38.13
CA LEU A 87 26.11 -14.35 38.74
C LEU A 87 26.71 -15.48 37.90
N THR A 88 27.37 -16.43 38.56
CA THR A 88 27.87 -17.68 37.98
C THR A 88 27.05 -18.85 38.51
N LEU A 89 26.44 -19.61 37.62
CA LEU A 89 25.72 -20.84 37.91
C LEU A 89 26.65 -22.02 37.61
N SER A 90 26.99 -22.80 38.61
CA SER A 90 27.87 -23.97 38.49
C SER A 90 27.21 -25.17 39.17
N GLY A 91 26.64 -26.07 38.41
CA GLY A 91 25.89 -27.20 38.94
C GLY A 91 24.68 -26.74 39.78
N GLU A 92 24.65 -27.14 41.06
CA GLU A 92 23.62 -26.70 42.02
C GLU A 92 24.00 -25.44 42.79
N ALA A 93 25.21 -24.91 42.57
CA ALA A 93 25.72 -23.74 43.26
C ALA A 93 25.55 -22.47 42.42
N ILE A 94 25.10 -21.41 43.06
CA ILE A 94 25.02 -20.07 42.49
C ILE A 94 26.04 -19.23 43.25
N SER A 95 27.00 -18.67 42.52
CA SER A 95 27.98 -17.73 43.07
C SER A 95 27.91 -16.42 42.30
N GLY A 96 28.36 -15.34 42.90
CA GLY A 96 28.45 -14.04 42.25
C GLY A 96 28.08 -12.89 43.15
N THR A 97 28.00 -11.69 42.54
CA THR A 97 27.78 -10.44 43.23
C THR A 97 26.53 -9.72 42.72
N LEU A 98 25.83 -9.11 43.66
CA LEU A 98 24.74 -8.14 43.38
C LEU A 98 25.28 -6.76 43.71
N THR A 99 25.16 -5.84 42.76
CA THR A 99 25.63 -4.47 42.90
C THR A 99 24.45 -3.52 43.05
N LEU A 100 24.37 -2.77 44.13
CA LEU A 100 23.39 -1.72 44.35
C LEU A 100 24.09 -0.36 44.30
N ASP A 101 23.59 0.52 43.43
CA ASP A 101 24.14 1.87 43.26
C ASP A 101 25.65 1.91 42.96
N GLY A 102 26.15 0.94 42.17
CA GLY A 102 27.55 0.83 41.77
C GLY A 102 28.51 0.31 42.87
N LYS A 103 27.97 -0.23 43.93
CA LYS A 103 28.76 -0.87 45.02
C LYS A 103 28.36 -2.32 45.17
N ASP A 104 29.34 -3.19 45.36
CA ASP A 104 29.09 -4.60 45.70
C ASP A 104 28.35 -4.67 47.05
N VAL A 105 27.16 -5.22 47.03
CA VAL A 105 26.27 -5.17 48.19
C VAL A 105 26.11 -6.55 48.83
N VAL A 106 26.13 -7.62 48.03
CA VAL A 106 25.88 -8.97 48.49
C VAL A 106 26.72 -9.95 47.69
N ASN A 107 27.49 -10.80 48.39
CA ASN A 107 28.05 -12.02 47.81
C ASN A 107 26.94 -13.08 47.84
N TYR A 108 26.64 -13.70 46.71
CA TYR A 108 25.50 -14.63 46.60
C TYR A 108 25.64 -15.87 47.44
N ASP A 109 26.85 -16.31 47.69
CA ASP A 109 27.18 -17.42 48.64
C ASP A 109 26.81 -17.09 50.09
N ASP A 110 26.72 -15.79 50.42
CA ASP A 110 26.39 -15.26 51.74
C ASP A 110 24.91 -14.84 51.89
N VAL A 111 24.14 -14.79 50.82
CA VAL A 111 22.73 -14.35 50.83
C VAL A 111 21.84 -15.18 51.75
N MET A 112 22.40 -16.23 52.26
CA MET A 112 21.64 -17.21 52.99
C MET A 112 21.47 -16.92 54.47
N ALA A 113 21.87 -15.82 55.03
CA ALA A 113 21.37 -15.45 56.35
C ALA A 113 21.97 -14.21 57.05
N LYS A 114 23.20 -13.76 56.74
CA LYS A 114 23.89 -12.80 57.64
C LYS A 114 23.99 -11.36 57.12
N ASP A 115 24.06 -11.16 55.79
CA ASP A 115 24.39 -9.82 55.29
C ASP A 115 23.19 -8.93 54.99
N LEU A 116 22.03 -9.52 54.73
CA LEU A 116 20.76 -8.73 54.61
C LEU A 116 20.42 -7.99 55.91
N THR A 117 20.80 -8.55 57.08
CA THR A 117 20.55 -7.92 58.39
C THR A 117 21.38 -6.69 58.66
N LYS A 118 22.47 -6.47 57.92
CA LYS A 118 23.34 -5.30 58.00
C LYS A 118 22.92 -4.15 57.09
N MET A 119 21.97 -4.36 56.23
CA MET A 119 21.47 -3.39 55.26
C MET A 119 20.33 -2.55 55.84
N THR A 120 20.19 -1.33 55.30
CA THR A 120 18.99 -0.53 55.60
C THR A 120 17.77 -1.19 54.95
N ALA A 121 16.58 -0.96 55.46
CA ALA A 121 15.33 -1.52 54.93
C ALA A 121 15.15 -1.24 53.42
N VAL A 122 15.59 -0.08 52.93
CA VAL A 122 15.56 0.30 51.52
C VAL A 122 16.49 -0.56 50.67
N GLN A 123 17.72 -0.83 51.19
CA GLN A 123 18.71 -1.66 50.50
C GLN A 123 18.26 -3.12 50.48
N GLN A 124 17.68 -3.62 51.58
CA GLN A 124 17.09 -4.99 51.63
C GLN A 124 15.99 -5.13 50.59
N ARG A 125 15.08 -4.18 50.49
CA ARG A 125 13.99 -4.21 49.51
C ARG A 125 14.51 -4.23 48.08
N LYS A 126 15.47 -3.35 47.75
CA LYS A 126 16.10 -3.34 46.42
C LYS A 126 16.81 -4.67 46.11
N ALA A 127 17.51 -5.26 47.06
CA ALA A 127 18.18 -6.56 46.89
C ALA A 127 17.18 -7.69 46.62
N ILE A 128 16.05 -7.71 47.36
CA ILE A 128 14.97 -8.67 47.15
C ILE A 128 14.33 -8.52 45.78
N ASP A 129 14.03 -7.29 45.35
CA ASP A 129 13.43 -7.00 44.04
C ASP A 129 14.40 -7.40 42.92
N MET A 130 15.70 -7.15 43.05
CA MET A 130 16.73 -7.61 42.11
C MET A 130 16.81 -9.15 42.02
N LEU A 131 16.78 -9.84 43.17
CA LEU A 131 16.75 -11.31 43.20
C LEU A 131 15.49 -11.87 42.52
N ARG A 132 14.33 -11.32 42.80
CA ARG A 132 13.06 -11.70 42.14
C ARG A 132 13.14 -11.48 40.62
N ASN A 133 13.64 -10.34 40.21
CA ASN A 133 13.79 -10.03 38.78
C ASN A 133 14.80 -11.03 38.13
N THR A 134 15.90 -11.33 38.76
CA THR A 134 16.87 -12.32 38.28
C THR A 134 16.23 -13.70 38.12
N ILE A 135 15.46 -14.16 39.11
CA ILE A 135 14.77 -15.44 39.08
C ILE A 135 13.72 -15.48 37.99
N ASN A 136 12.94 -14.43 37.86
CA ASN A 136 11.93 -14.32 36.81
C ASN A 136 12.60 -14.31 35.42
N THR A 137 13.71 -13.60 35.27
CA THR A 137 14.50 -13.56 34.05
C THR A 137 15.07 -14.94 33.72
N LEU A 138 15.66 -15.64 34.68
CA LEU A 138 16.17 -16.99 34.50
C LEU A 138 15.04 -17.98 34.17
N GLY A 139 13.91 -17.88 34.85
CA GLY A 139 12.73 -18.70 34.61
C GLY A 139 12.15 -18.51 33.22
N LYS A 140 12.17 -17.24 32.72
CA LYS A 140 11.67 -16.91 31.37
C LYS A 140 12.66 -17.31 30.28
N TYR A 141 13.92 -16.90 30.41
CA TYR A 141 14.90 -16.98 29.32
C TYR A 141 15.80 -18.21 29.39
N GLY A 142 15.91 -18.87 30.53
CA GLY A 142 16.82 -20.03 30.73
C GLY A 142 18.26 -19.66 30.32
N LYS A 143 18.86 -20.50 29.46
CA LYS A 143 20.22 -20.27 28.94
C LYS A 143 20.36 -19.01 28.06
N PHE A 144 19.26 -18.52 27.48
CA PHE A 144 19.27 -17.30 26.70
C PHE A 144 19.40 -16.03 27.55
N ALA A 145 19.20 -16.11 28.88
CA ALA A 145 19.33 -14.97 29.78
C ALA A 145 20.69 -14.27 29.70
N GLN A 146 21.76 -15.01 29.38
CA GLN A 146 23.12 -14.44 29.20
C GLN A 146 23.22 -13.45 28.03
N PHE A 147 22.28 -13.48 27.08
CA PHE A 147 22.28 -12.61 25.89
C PHE A 147 21.43 -11.36 26.08
N LEU A 148 20.80 -11.17 27.26
CA LEU A 148 20.00 -9.97 27.54
C LEU A 148 20.86 -8.71 27.73
N SER A 149 22.14 -8.86 27.92
CA SER A 149 23.13 -7.77 28.04
C SER A 149 24.33 -8.02 27.14
N GLY A 150 24.86 -6.96 26.54
CA GLY A 150 26.00 -7.03 25.64
C GLY A 150 26.34 -5.66 25.08
N ASP A 151 27.43 -5.59 24.34
CA ASP A 151 27.83 -4.37 23.65
C ASP A 151 27.13 -4.29 22.29
N GLU A 152 26.54 -3.14 22.01
CA GLU A 152 25.91 -2.89 20.72
C GLU A 152 26.98 -2.65 19.65
N GLN A 153 26.98 -3.47 18.63
CA GLN A 153 27.90 -3.42 17.49
C GLN A 153 27.13 -3.38 16.20
N THR A 154 27.60 -2.61 15.24
CA THR A 154 27.02 -2.53 13.88
C THR A 154 27.99 -3.13 12.87
N VAL A 155 27.48 -4.00 12.00
CA VAL A 155 28.22 -4.56 10.87
C VAL A 155 27.53 -4.16 9.58
N THR A 156 28.30 -3.73 8.57
CA THR A 156 27.77 -3.31 7.29
C THR A 156 27.92 -4.41 6.24
N LEU A 157 26.86 -4.68 5.49
CA LEU A 157 26.85 -5.47 4.26
C LEU A 157 26.41 -4.57 3.10
N GLU A 158 27.19 -4.57 2.02
CA GLU A 158 26.84 -3.74 0.87
C GLU A 158 27.17 -4.42 -0.46
N ASN A 159 26.40 -4.06 -1.49
CA ASN A 159 26.67 -4.37 -2.88
C ASN A 159 26.52 -3.09 -3.74
N ASP A 160 26.33 -3.22 -5.05
CA ASP A 160 26.29 -2.06 -5.96
C ASP A 160 25.05 -1.19 -5.76
N VAL A 161 23.94 -1.75 -5.24
CA VAL A 161 22.62 -1.07 -5.15
C VAL A 161 22.09 -0.93 -3.72
N LEU A 162 22.58 -1.73 -2.76
CA LEU A 162 22.03 -1.82 -1.41
C LEU A 162 23.14 -1.70 -0.38
N ALA A 163 22.93 -0.91 0.68
CA ALA A 163 23.79 -0.85 1.87
C ALA A 163 22.96 -1.13 3.12
N LEU A 164 23.36 -2.17 3.87
CA LEU A 164 22.67 -2.66 5.05
C LEU A 164 23.53 -2.48 6.28
N GLN A 165 22.91 -2.09 7.38
CA GLN A 165 23.52 -2.13 8.70
C GLN A 165 22.81 -3.18 9.56
N LEU A 166 23.57 -4.13 10.06
CA LEU A 166 23.12 -5.17 10.98
C LEU A 166 23.55 -4.80 12.39
N ASN A 167 22.62 -4.87 13.33
CA ASN A 167 22.88 -4.53 14.72
C ASN A 167 23.00 -5.79 15.57
N SER A 168 24.02 -5.88 16.43
CA SER A 168 24.17 -6.99 17.38
C SER A 168 22.99 -7.05 18.37
N LYS A 169 22.41 -5.92 18.75
CA LYS A 169 21.12 -5.90 19.46
C LYS A 169 20.03 -6.35 18.50
N SER A 170 19.28 -7.37 18.86
CA SER A 170 18.29 -8.07 18.04
C SER A 170 18.85 -8.97 16.93
N GLY A 171 20.11 -8.80 16.50
CA GLY A 171 20.69 -9.52 15.36
C GLY A 171 20.04 -9.20 14.01
N SER A 172 19.26 -8.13 13.91
CA SER A 172 18.47 -7.77 12.74
C SER A 172 19.09 -6.67 11.88
N ILE A 173 18.53 -6.44 10.68
CA ILE A 173 18.90 -5.31 9.84
C ILE A 173 18.28 -4.05 10.43
N SER A 174 19.09 -3.13 10.90
CA SER A 174 18.68 -1.86 11.54
C SER A 174 18.54 -0.70 10.57
N ARG A 175 19.21 -0.76 9.40
CA ARG A 175 19.15 0.25 8.35
C ARG A 175 19.29 -0.40 6.98
N ALA A 176 18.46 0.05 6.03
CA ALA A 176 18.54 -0.34 4.62
C ALA A 176 18.50 0.90 3.73
N GLU A 177 19.60 1.14 2.99
CA GLU A 177 19.75 2.26 2.07
C GLU A 177 19.85 1.78 0.63
N LEU A 178 19.07 2.39 -0.27
CA LEU A 178 19.10 2.18 -1.71
C LEU A 178 20.07 3.17 -2.36
N LYS A 179 21.24 2.70 -2.81
CA LYS A 179 22.33 3.55 -3.30
C LYS A 179 22.01 4.29 -4.60
N GLN A 180 21.09 3.78 -5.41
CA GLN A 180 20.75 4.33 -6.72
C GLN A 180 19.64 5.37 -6.66
N TYR A 181 18.86 5.43 -5.57
CA TYR A 181 17.70 6.31 -5.45
C TYR A 181 17.95 7.43 -4.43
N GLU A 182 17.43 8.61 -4.75
CA GLU A 182 17.46 9.79 -3.87
C GLU A 182 16.07 10.05 -3.32
N SER A 183 15.97 10.41 -2.04
CA SER A 183 14.71 10.83 -1.42
C SER A 183 14.31 12.20 -1.95
N GLU A 184 13.05 12.35 -2.37
CA GLU A 184 12.46 13.63 -2.74
C GLU A 184 11.89 14.38 -1.52
N TYR A 185 11.80 13.70 -0.38
CA TYR A 185 11.40 14.29 0.90
C TYR A 185 12.62 14.75 1.68
N ASN A 186 12.57 15.98 2.17
CA ASN A 186 13.51 16.50 3.15
C ASN A 186 12.70 17.17 4.27
N ALA A 187 12.94 16.77 5.52
CA ALA A 187 12.29 17.35 6.70
C ALA A 187 12.62 18.85 6.86
N ASP A 188 13.79 19.26 6.42
CA ASP A 188 14.21 20.67 6.36
C ASP A 188 14.19 21.16 4.90
N GLU A 189 13.09 21.79 4.50
CA GLU A 189 12.92 22.37 3.14
C GLU A 189 13.98 23.41 2.76
N THR A 190 14.76 23.89 3.73
CA THR A 190 15.85 24.87 3.49
C THR A 190 17.14 24.20 3.04
N VAL A 191 17.28 22.89 3.23
CA VAL A 191 18.44 22.10 2.84
C VAL A 191 18.22 21.53 1.44
N SER A 192 19.08 21.92 0.51
CA SER A 192 19.01 21.45 -0.89
C SER A 192 19.69 20.10 -1.11
N ASP A 193 20.32 19.52 -0.08
CA ASP A 193 21.06 18.27 -0.21
C ASP A 193 20.09 17.09 -0.29
N LYS A 194 20.13 16.39 -1.42
CA LYS A 194 19.37 15.15 -1.61
C LYS A 194 20.04 14.02 -0.83
N HIS A 195 19.21 13.28 -0.07
CA HIS A 195 19.64 12.11 0.66
C HIS A 195 19.28 10.85 -0.11
N LYS A 196 20.04 9.76 0.12
CA LYS A 196 19.66 8.46 -0.45
C LYS A 196 18.35 7.97 0.17
N VAL A 197 17.60 7.17 -0.59
CA VAL A 197 16.42 6.50 -0.06
C VAL A 197 16.85 5.52 1.02
N VAL A 198 16.32 5.72 2.23
CA VAL A 198 16.48 4.82 3.36
C VAL A 198 15.13 4.23 3.70
N LEU A 199 14.96 2.93 3.49
CA LEU A 199 13.69 2.25 3.74
C LEU A 199 13.31 2.29 5.22
N PHE A 200 14.30 2.07 6.08
CA PHE A 200 14.17 2.13 7.53
C PHE A 200 15.53 2.36 8.21
N GLU A 201 15.52 2.98 9.38
CA GLU A 201 16.69 3.23 10.25
C GLU A 201 16.26 3.51 11.68
N ASN A 202 17.23 3.53 12.62
CA ASN A 202 17.04 4.00 14.00
C ASN A 202 15.89 3.33 14.75
N GLY A 203 15.68 2.02 14.55
CA GLY A 203 14.64 1.24 15.24
C GLY A 203 13.26 1.33 14.61
N SER A 204 13.13 2.00 13.45
CA SER A 204 11.86 2.03 12.69
C SER A 204 11.56 0.71 11.98
N ASN A 205 12.45 -0.28 12.03
CA ASN A 205 12.20 -1.64 11.55
C ASN A 205 12.76 -2.64 12.56
N ASN A 206 11.93 -3.63 12.91
CA ASN A 206 12.27 -4.71 13.81
C ASN A 206 11.75 -6.02 13.22
N LEU A 207 12.59 -6.72 12.48
CA LEU A 207 12.34 -8.09 12.04
C LEU A 207 12.98 -9.05 13.03
N ASN A 208 12.21 -9.54 13.98
CA ASN A 208 12.62 -10.43 15.03
C ASN A 208 12.02 -11.83 14.83
N PHE A 209 12.72 -12.84 15.35
CA PHE A 209 12.21 -14.19 15.42
C PHE A 209 11.76 -14.52 16.85
N VAL A 210 10.72 -15.34 16.97
CA VAL A 210 10.24 -15.80 18.28
C VAL A 210 10.59 -17.27 18.43
N ILE A 211 11.51 -17.52 19.34
CA ILE A 211 12.00 -18.87 19.70
C ILE A 211 11.04 -19.44 20.74
N ASN A 212 10.28 -20.45 20.39
CA ASN A 212 9.34 -21.10 21.29
C ASN A 212 10.03 -22.21 22.10
N THR A 213 10.59 -21.80 23.24
CA THR A 213 10.93 -22.69 24.36
C THR A 213 9.66 -22.91 25.20
N PRO A 214 9.67 -23.42 26.44
CA PRO A 214 8.50 -23.34 27.30
C PRO A 214 7.91 -21.92 27.44
N GLN A 215 8.74 -20.92 27.22
CA GLN A 215 8.35 -19.52 27.11
C GLN A 215 8.67 -19.02 25.68
N ALA A 216 7.87 -18.10 25.13
CA ALA A 216 8.17 -17.43 23.88
C ALA A 216 9.25 -16.36 24.09
N LEU A 217 10.39 -16.52 23.40
CA LEU A 217 11.55 -15.63 23.50
C LEU A 217 11.72 -14.85 22.21
N ASN A 218 11.58 -13.53 22.28
CA ASN A 218 11.79 -12.64 21.14
C ASN A 218 13.29 -12.34 20.97
N THR A 219 13.85 -12.54 19.77
CA THR A 219 15.25 -12.26 19.47
C THR A 219 15.62 -10.79 19.63
N GLY A 220 14.62 -9.89 19.55
CA GLY A 220 14.77 -8.47 19.85
C GLY A 220 15.29 -8.17 21.26
N ASP A 221 15.13 -9.09 22.20
CA ASP A 221 15.65 -8.95 23.55
C ASP A 221 17.15 -9.20 23.66
N PHE A 222 17.78 -9.88 22.69
CA PHE A 222 19.12 -10.44 22.80
C PHE A 222 20.21 -9.61 22.11
N TYR A 223 21.44 -9.77 22.60
CA TYR A 223 22.67 -9.29 21.96
C TYR A 223 23.38 -10.47 21.29
N PHE A 224 23.49 -10.39 19.98
CA PHE A 224 24.15 -11.38 19.15
C PHE A 224 25.65 -11.08 19.02
N ARG A 225 26.45 -12.11 18.79
CA ARG A 225 27.83 -11.97 18.40
C ARG A 225 27.94 -11.95 16.87
N PRO A 226 28.35 -10.81 16.26
CA PRO A 226 28.53 -10.74 14.82
C PRO A 226 29.84 -11.43 14.39
N GLN A 227 29.75 -12.17 13.28
CA GLN A 227 30.90 -12.81 12.62
C GLN A 227 30.82 -12.54 11.14
N GLN A 228 31.77 -11.75 10.61
CA GLN A 228 31.91 -11.54 9.16
C GLN A 228 32.58 -12.82 8.59
N LEU A 229 31.80 -13.59 7.80
CA LEU A 229 32.32 -14.81 7.17
C LEU A 229 33.06 -14.50 5.87
N ASN A 230 32.55 -13.54 5.10
CA ASN A 230 33.18 -12.98 3.90
C ASN A 230 32.52 -11.61 3.57
N ASP A 231 32.94 -10.96 2.47
CA ASP A 231 32.42 -9.63 2.09
C ASP A 231 30.89 -9.56 1.89
N SER A 232 30.25 -10.71 1.62
CA SER A 232 28.82 -10.80 1.32
C SER A 232 28.00 -11.49 2.41
N THR A 233 28.64 -11.97 3.49
CA THR A 233 27.96 -12.83 4.48
C THR A 233 28.35 -12.48 5.89
N VAL A 234 27.36 -12.23 6.72
CA VAL A 234 27.49 -12.04 8.17
C VAL A 234 26.64 -13.08 8.89
N LEU A 235 27.21 -13.67 9.94
CA LEU A 235 26.54 -14.59 10.84
C LEU A 235 26.40 -13.92 12.22
N MET A 236 25.17 -13.81 12.71
CA MET A 236 24.83 -13.33 14.04
C MET A 236 24.50 -14.53 14.92
N THR A 237 25.29 -14.79 16.01
CA THR A 237 25.14 -15.97 16.85
C THR A 237 24.78 -15.66 18.29
N LEU A 238 23.98 -16.56 18.89
CA LEU A 238 23.78 -16.74 20.32
C LEU A 238 24.47 -18.04 20.71
N ASP A 239 25.69 -17.95 21.24
CA ASP A 239 26.52 -19.11 21.56
C ASP A 239 26.13 -19.68 22.92
N LEU A 240 25.25 -20.71 22.95
CA LEU A 240 24.75 -21.33 24.17
C LEU A 240 25.78 -22.20 24.87
N SER A 241 26.71 -22.78 24.11
CA SER A 241 27.90 -23.48 24.61
C SER A 241 29.03 -23.42 23.58
N LYS A 242 30.16 -24.06 23.85
CA LYS A 242 31.29 -24.07 22.89
C LYS A 242 30.93 -24.71 21.55
N ASP A 243 30.00 -25.69 21.56
CA ASP A 243 29.66 -26.49 20.41
C ASP A 243 28.18 -26.33 20.01
N ALA A 244 27.45 -25.34 20.59
CA ALA A 244 26.06 -25.14 20.30
C ALA A 244 25.74 -23.66 20.17
N TYR A 245 25.09 -23.29 19.06
CA TYR A 245 24.60 -21.93 18.81
C TYR A 245 23.28 -21.93 18.05
N TRP A 246 22.56 -20.85 18.22
CA TRP A 246 21.46 -20.42 17.37
C TRP A 246 21.86 -19.11 16.70
N GLY A 247 21.48 -18.91 15.43
CA GLY A 247 21.91 -17.70 14.74
C GLY A 247 21.12 -17.35 13.51
N ILE A 248 21.38 -16.15 13.03
CA ILE A 248 20.81 -15.59 11.80
C ILE A 248 21.98 -15.29 10.86
N LYS A 249 21.97 -15.92 9.69
CA LYS A 249 22.97 -15.69 8.65
C LYS A 249 22.37 -14.81 7.55
N TYR A 250 22.99 -13.69 7.30
CA TYR A 250 22.64 -12.76 6.24
C TYR A 250 23.64 -12.91 5.08
N THR A 251 23.09 -13.09 3.86
CA THR A 251 23.92 -13.14 2.65
C THR A 251 23.34 -12.15 1.64
N LEU A 252 24.15 -11.15 1.27
CA LEU A 252 23.83 -10.17 0.24
C LEU A 252 24.70 -10.46 -0.99
N PRO A 253 24.11 -10.97 -2.11
CA PRO A 253 24.86 -11.24 -3.33
C PRO A 253 25.48 -9.95 -3.91
N LYS A 254 26.66 -10.09 -4.54
CA LYS A 254 27.34 -8.99 -5.25
C LYS A 254 26.55 -8.58 -6.50
N GLY A 255 26.84 -7.40 -7.02
CA GLY A 255 26.18 -6.84 -8.20
C GLY A 255 24.89 -6.09 -7.84
N GLU A 256 24.03 -5.92 -8.84
CA GLU A 256 22.73 -5.21 -8.71
C GLU A 256 21.64 -6.13 -8.16
N ASN A 257 21.75 -6.50 -6.88
CA ASN A 257 20.81 -7.42 -6.25
C ASN A 257 20.13 -6.76 -5.04
N TYR A 258 18.79 -6.76 -5.02
CA TYR A 258 17.97 -6.22 -3.95
C TYR A 258 17.43 -7.29 -2.98
N VAL A 259 17.86 -8.54 -3.12
CA VAL A 259 17.42 -9.66 -2.27
C VAL A 259 18.52 -10.05 -1.30
N VAL A 260 18.20 -10.00 -0.01
CA VAL A 260 19.05 -10.50 1.07
C VAL A 260 18.55 -11.87 1.48
N LYS A 261 19.41 -12.86 1.41
CA LYS A 261 19.08 -14.18 1.94
C LYS A 261 19.26 -14.19 3.46
N VAL A 262 18.23 -14.55 4.19
CA VAL A 262 18.19 -14.66 5.65
C VAL A 262 17.99 -16.13 6.01
N ASP A 263 19.01 -16.74 6.56
CA ASP A 263 18.98 -18.15 7.00
C ASP A 263 18.97 -18.22 8.53
N ILE A 264 17.97 -18.83 9.11
CA ILE A 264 18.01 -19.21 10.53
C ILE A 264 18.82 -20.49 10.63
N VAL A 265 19.94 -20.40 11.28
CA VAL A 265 20.91 -21.50 11.43
C VAL A 265 21.03 -21.93 12.88
N GLN A 266 21.23 -23.21 13.09
CA GLN A 266 21.44 -23.76 14.42
C GLN A 266 22.43 -24.93 14.37
N HIS A 267 23.17 -25.10 15.47
CA HIS A 267 24.09 -26.21 15.60
C HIS A 267 23.97 -26.79 17.01
N ASN A 268 23.80 -28.10 17.15
CA ASN A 268 23.67 -28.84 18.40
C ASN A 268 22.70 -28.28 19.44
N ILE A 269 21.76 -27.42 19.02
CA ILE A 269 20.88 -26.67 19.92
C ILE A 269 19.86 -27.55 20.65
N GLY A 270 19.45 -28.63 20.05
CA GLY A 270 18.45 -29.54 20.61
C GLY A 270 18.89 -30.24 21.91
N LYS A 271 20.21 -30.23 22.21
CA LYS A 271 20.75 -30.69 23.51
C LYS A 271 20.75 -29.61 24.59
N GLU A 272 20.75 -28.36 24.16
CA GLU A 272 20.90 -27.19 25.02
C GLU A 272 19.52 -26.57 25.36
N VAL A 273 18.56 -26.69 24.47
CA VAL A 273 17.21 -26.14 24.60
C VAL A 273 16.20 -27.27 24.68
N LEU A 274 15.53 -27.37 25.82
CA LEU A 274 14.44 -28.32 26.02
C LEU A 274 13.13 -27.77 25.41
N SER A 275 13.06 -27.70 24.09
CA SER A 275 11.84 -27.31 23.40
C SER A 275 11.31 -28.46 22.56
N ASN A 276 10.04 -28.78 22.74
CA ASN A 276 9.28 -29.72 21.88
C ASN A 276 8.32 -28.93 20.96
N SER A 277 8.33 -27.61 20.99
CA SER A 277 7.46 -26.81 20.14
C SER A 277 8.03 -26.73 18.73
N PRO A 278 7.31 -27.19 17.70
CA PRO A 278 7.73 -27.09 16.31
C PRO A 278 7.46 -25.69 15.72
N ILE A 279 7.29 -24.68 16.56
CA ILE A 279 6.89 -23.34 16.13
C ILE A 279 8.08 -22.40 16.15
N LEU A 280 8.34 -21.74 15.01
CA LEU A 280 9.17 -20.55 14.90
C LEU A 280 8.26 -19.37 14.58
N GLY A 281 8.28 -18.34 15.44
CA GLY A 281 7.50 -17.12 15.22
C GLY A 281 8.31 -16.03 14.51
N ILE A 282 7.61 -15.10 13.88
CA ILE A 282 8.13 -13.84 13.38
C ILE A 282 7.33 -12.72 14.06
N ASP A 283 8.04 -11.72 14.55
CA ASP A 283 7.50 -10.43 15.02
C ASP A 283 8.19 -9.36 14.19
N TRP A 284 7.48 -8.88 13.16
CA TRP A 284 8.00 -7.88 12.23
C TRP A 284 7.18 -6.59 12.32
N ARG A 285 7.87 -5.48 12.56
CA ARG A 285 7.27 -4.13 12.62
C ARG A 285 8.12 -3.16 11.83
N GLN A 286 7.47 -2.30 11.07
CA GLN A 286 8.14 -1.24 10.35
C GLN A 286 7.30 0.03 10.34
N ASP A 287 7.91 1.14 10.74
CA ASP A 287 7.38 2.47 10.48
C ASP A 287 7.80 2.87 9.06
N VAL A 288 6.83 2.98 8.17
CA VAL A 288 7.05 3.31 6.76
C VAL A 288 7.52 4.76 6.66
N ARG A 289 8.78 4.95 6.21
CA ARG A 289 9.40 6.26 6.12
C ARG A 289 8.96 7.01 4.87
N ARG A 290 8.76 8.32 4.99
CA ARG A 290 8.49 9.21 3.86
C ARG A 290 9.70 9.29 2.93
N GLN A 291 9.42 9.23 1.61
CA GLN A 291 10.40 9.38 0.54
C GLN A 291 9.99 10.45 -0.47
N GLU A 292 8.69 10.82 -0.50
CA GLU A 292 8.11 11.68 -1.52
C GLU A 292 7.62 13.02 -0.94
N LYS A 293 7.55 14.05 -1.81
CA LYS A 293 7.06 15.39 -1.42
C LYS A 293 5.61 15.38 -0.98
N GLY A 294 4.77 14.59 -1.65
CA GLY A 294 3.34 14.54 -1.44
C GLY A 294 2.90 13.55 -0.36
N GLN A 295 3.02 13.90 0.95
CA GLN A 295 2.72 12.99 2.06
C GLN A 295 1.38 12.26 1.93
N MET A 296 0.29 12.99 1.63
CA MET A 296 -1.05 12.39 1.53
C MET A 296 -1.14 11.34 0.41
N PHE A 297 -0.45 11.57 -0.71
CA PHE A 297 -0.46 10.66 -1.83
C PHE A 297 0.40 9.42 -1.55
N GLU A 298 1.57 9.61 -0.96
CA GLU A 298 2.46 8.53 -0.54
C GLU A 298 1.80 7.65 0.53
N GLU A 299 1.14 8.24 1.54
CA GLU A 299 0.38 7.56 2.59
C GLU A 299 -0.70 6.63 2.01
N ARG A 300 -1.47 7.13 1.01
CA ARG A 300 -2.52 6.37 0.33
C ARG A 300 -2.01 5.25 -0.60
N ASN A 301 -0.72 5.25 -0.91
CA ASN A 301 -0.08 4.20 -1.71
C ASN A 301 0.82 3.30 -0.86
N SER A 302 0.76 3.43 0.47
CA SER A 302 1.52 2.62 1.42
C SER A 302 0.59 1.68 2.17
N ALA A 303 0.89 0.37 2.16
CA ALA A 303 0.09 -0.65 2.82
C ALA A 303 0.88 -1.93 3.09
N LEU A 304 0.33 -2.79 3.93
CA LEU A 304 0.75 -4.16 4.13
C LEU A 304 0.08 -5.05 3.08
N TYR A 305 0.88 -5.76 2.30
CA TYR A 305 0.48 -6.73 1.28
C TYR A 305 0.84 -8.13 1.70
N TYR A 306 0.07 -9.11 1.29
CA TYR A 306 0.36 -10.52 1.52
C TYR A 306 -0.22 -11.42 0.42
N LYS A 307 0.43 -12.55 0.18
CA LYS A 307 0.06 -13.52 -0.86
C LYS A 307 -0.39 -14.82 -0.23
N PHE A 308 -1.58 -15.25 -0.58
CA PHE A 308 -2.05 -16.59 -0.21
C PHE A 308 -1.37 -17.67 -1.05
N ALA A 309 -1.04 -18.80 -0.40
CA ALA A 309 -0.49 -19.95 -1.11
C ALA A 309 -1.48 -20.52 -2.14
N GLY A 310 -1.15 -20.35 -3.41
CA GLY A 310 -2.01 -20.72 -4.54
C GLY A 310 -3.29 -19.88 -4.66
N GLY A 311 -3.35 -18.69 -4.06
CA GLY A 311 -4.45 -17.74 -4.14
C GLY A 311 -3.99 -16.39 -4.65
N ASP A 312 -4.80 -15.34 -4.47
CA ASP A 312 -4.53 -13.97 -4.91
C ASP A 312 -3.67 -13.20 -3.89
N VAL A 313 -3.13 -12.05 -4.32
CA VAL A 313 -2.49 -11.05 -3.46
C VAL A 313 -3.56 -10.15 -2.88
N GLU A 314 -3.50 -9.92 -1.57
CA GLU A 314 -4.38 -9.00 -0.86
C GLU A 314 -3.58 -7.97 -0.06
N ASN A 315 -4.23 -6.92 0.42
CA ASN A 315 -3.61 -5.88 1.22
C ASN A 315 -4.59 -5.33 2.26
N LEU A 316 -4.05 -4.84 3.37
CA LEU A 316 -4.81 -4.05 4.33
C LEU A 316 -5.16 -2.67 3.75
N SER A 317 -6.16 -2.02 4.34
CA SER A 317 -6.63 -0.71 3.91
C SER A 317 -5.50 0.32 3.75
N GLU A 318 -5.50 0.99 2.60
CA GLU A 318 -4.57 2.09 2.32
C GLU A 318 -5.02 3.41 2.97
N MET A 319 -6.26 3.50 3.46
CA MET A 319 -6.88 4.75 3.90
C MET A 319 -7.29 4.78 5.37
N GLU A 320 -7.35 3.64 6.04
CA GLU A 320 -7.87 3.47 7.41
C GLU A 320 -6.94 2.55 8.21
N ASP A 321 -7.02 2.66 9.54
CA ASP A 321 -6.39 1.69 10.42
C ASP A 321 -7.13 0.36 10.28
N GLU A 322 -6.39 -0.73 10.11
CA GLU A 322 -6.96 -2.05 9.90
C GLU A 322 -6.18 -3.13 10.61
N LYS A 323 -6.89 -4.14 11.10
CA LYS A 323 -6.33 -5.32 11.73
C LYS A 323 -6.99 -6.57 11.19
N GLU A 324 -6.19 -7.55 10.78
CA GLU A 324 -6.63 -8.89 10.40
C GLU A 324 -5.93 -9.93 11.24
N GLU A 325 -6.70 -10.91 11.74
CA GLU A 325 -6.21 -11.99 12.59
C GLU A 325 -6.38 -13.35 11.92
N LYS A 326 -5.41 -14.25 12.19
CA LYS A 326 -5.43 -15.65 11.76
C LYS A 326 -5.51 -15.86 10.25
N VAL A 327 -4.90 -14.96 9.50
CA VAL A 327 -4.70 -15.14 8.06
C VAL A 327 -3.76 -16.32 7.85
N ALA A 328 -4.16 -17.29 7.04
CA ALA A 328 -3.47 -18.57 6.98
C ALA A 328 -2.92 -18.89 5.59
N LYS A 329 -1.85 -19.68 5.55
CA LYS A 329 -1.21 -20.20 4.33
C LYS A 329 -0.70 -19.11 3.40
N LEU A 330 0.34 -18.40 3.85
CA LEU A 330 0.91 -17.29 3.09
C LEU A 330 2.24 -17.69 2.45
N GLU A 331 2.47 -17.19 1.24
CA GLU A 331 3.74 -17.35 0.51
C GLU A 331 4.71 -16.22 0.79
N TRP A 332 4.21 -14.98 0.94
CA TRP A 332 5.02 -13.84 1.34
C TRP A 332 4.20 -12.75 2.04
N ILE A 333 4.91 -11.87 2.72
CA ILE A 333 4.37 -10.68 3.38
C ILE A 333 5.24 -9.49 2.95
N GLY A 334 4.62 -8.37 2.56
CA GLY A 334 5.31 -7.19 2.08
C GLY A 334 4.81 -5.90 2.71
N TYR A 335 5.73 -5.06 3.12
CA TYR A 335 5.47 -3.68 3.55
C TYR A 335 5.84 -2.75 2.41
N LYS A 336 4.82 -2.19 1.79
CA LYS A 336 4.94 -1.37 0.59
C LYS A 336 4.81 0.11 0.95
N ASN A 337 5.75 0.92 0.45
CA ASN A 337 5.61 2.35 0.21
C ASN A 337 5.20 2.57 -1.26
N GLN A 338 4.95 3.80 -1.68
CA GLN A 338 4.56 4.12 -3.06
C GLN A 338 5.49 3.49 -4.10
N PHE A 339 6.81 3.71 -3.97
CA PHE A 339 7.80 3.26 -4.96
C PHE A 339 8.78 2.20 -4.46
N PHE A 340 8.72 1.83 -3.20
CA PHE A 340 9.67 0.91 -2.58
C PHE A 340 8.96 -0.10 -1.70
N SER A 341 9.53 -1.29 -1.58
CA SER A 341 8.96 -2.36 -0.74
C SER A 341 10.01 -3.09 0.06
N SER A 342 9.58 -3.59 1.22
CA SER A 342 10.27 -4.58 2.04
C SER A 342 9.42 -5.84 2.01
N VAL A 343 9.87 -6.93 1.37
CA VAL A 343 9.07 -8.15 1.19
C VAL A 343 9.81 -9.36 1.74
N LEU A 344 9.19 -10.09 2.66
CA LEU A 344 9.73 -11.29 3.26
C LEU A 344 9.09 -12.52 2.59
N ILE A 345 9.90 -13.30 1.88
CA ILE A 345 9.51 -14.46 1.08
C ILE A 345 10.14 -15.71 1.70
N PRO A 346 9.44 -16.47 2.53
CA PRO A 346 9.98 -17.68 3.12
C PRO A 346 10.08 -18.82 2.08
N THR A 347 10.97 -19.78 2.33
CA THR A 347 11.06 -21.01 1.53
C THR A 347 9.92 -21.99 1.81
N LYS A 348 9.24 -21.82 2.93
CA LYS A 348 8.08 -22.60 3.36
C LYS A 348 6.90 -21.65 3.59
N THR A 349 5.70 -22.16 3.37
CA THR A 349 4.46 -21.43 3.62
C THR A 349 4.34 -21.02 5.10
N ILE A 350 3.99 -19.77 5.36
CA ILE A 350 3.61 -19.26 6.68
C ILE A 350 2.26 -19.87 7.05
N ASN A 351 2.15 -20.49 8.23
CA ASN A 351 0.93 -21.17 8.63
C ASN A 351 -0.17 -20.19 9.01
N THR A 352 0.14 -19.21 9.84
CA THR A 352 -0.79 -18.17 10.30
C THR A 352 -0.06 -16.85 10.51
N ALA A 353 -0.76 -15.75 10.32
CA ALA A 353 -0.28 -14.41 10.62
C ALA A 353 -1.41 -13.52 11.12
N ASP A 354 -1.07 -12.62 12.03
CA ASP A 354 -1.90 -11.50 12.46
C ASP A 354 -1.26 -10.20 11.93
N PHE A 355 -2.06 -9.35 11.32
CA PHE A 355 -1.63 -8.12 10.68
C PHE A 355 -2.26 -6.90 11.35
N GLU A 356 -1.51 -5.81 11.42
CA GLU A 356 -2.03 -4.53 11.88
C GLU A 356 -1.37 -3.38 11.08
N SER A 357 -2.19 -2.45 10.61
CA SER A 357 -1.79 -1.23 9.93
C SER A 357 -2.38 -0.04 10.66
N THR A 358 -1.54 0.90 11.10
CA THR A 358 -1.97 2.11 11.81
C THR A 358 -1.36 3.33 11.14
N ILE A 359 -2.19 4.35 10.86
CA ILE A 359 -1.75 5.61 10.25
C ILE A 359 -1.05 6.46 11.30
N ILE A 360 0.17 6.90 11.00
CA ILE A 360 0.93 7.80 11.88
C ILE A 360 0.48 9.24 11.64
N PRO A 361 0.26 10.04 12.71
CA PRO A 361 -0.16 11.43 12.57
C PRO A 361 0.79 12.23 11.67
N ARG A 362 0.22 13.07 10.79
CA ARG A 362 1.00 13.89 9.87
C ARG A 362 1.89 14.89 10.61
N GLY A 363 3.04 15.21 9.99
CA GLY A 363 4.06 16.10 10.56
C GLY A 363 5.25 15.35 11.15
N THR A 364 5.31 14.04 10.94
CA THR A 364 6.47 13.19 11.22
C THR A 364 7.13 12.70 9.92
N ASP A 365 8.29 12.07 10.02
CA ASP A 365 9.00 11.46 8.89
C ASP A 365 8.42 10.10 8.48
N TYR A 366 7.35 9.67 9.12
CA TYR A 366 6.73 8.37 8.92
C TYR A 366 5.26 8.49 8.51
N LEU A 367 4.77 7.49 7.78
CA LEU A 367 3.42 7.43 7.21
C LEU A 367 2.51 6.50 7.99
N LYS A 368 2.99 5.26 8.21
CA LYS A 368 2.24 4.18 8.84
C LYS A 368 3.15 3.30 9.68
N ASN A 369 2.59 2.73 10.73
CA ASN A 369 3.16 1.58 11.41
C ASN A 369 2.50 0.32 10.86
N LEU A 370 3.31 -0.59 10.30
CA LEU A 370 2.89 -1.89 9.81
C LEU A 370 3.47 -2.96 10.70
N SER A 371 2.65 -3.89 11.16
CA SER A 371 3.10 -4.97 12.03
C SER A 371 2.53 -6.33 11.63
N THR A 372 3.32 -7.36 11.84
CA THR A 372 3.01 -8.75 11.56
C THR A 372 3.51 -9.63 12.68
N VAL A 373 2.64 -10.48 13.20
CA VAL A 373 3.01 -11.61 14.05
C VAL A 373 2.65 -12.88 13.29
N ALA A 374 3.65 -13.67 12.92
CA ALA A 374 3.44 -14.86 12.09
C ALA A 374 4.10 -16.10 12.67
N GLU A 375 3.62 -17.29 12.27
CA GLU A 375 4.09 -18.58 12.80
C GLU A 375 4.33 -19.60 11.69
N PHE A 376 5.43 -20.35 11.85
CA PHE A 376 5.76 -21.56 11.11
C PHE A 376 5.67 -22.76 12.04
N ASN A 377 4.93 -23.81 11.65
CA ASN A 377 4.66 -24.94 12.53
C ASN A 377 5.61 -26.14 12.32
N ASP A 378 6.56 -26.04 11.40
CA ASP A 378 7.46 -27.12 11.00
C ASP A 378 8.92 -26.84 11.36
N TYR A 379 9.18 -26.14 12.46
CA TYR A 379 10.53 -25.87 12.93
C TYR A 379 11.08 -27.08 13.70
N ASP A 380 12.18 -27.64 13.21
CA ASP A 380 12.85 -28.80 13.81
C ASP A 380 14.13 -28.39 14.56
N TRP A 381 14.08 -28.44 15.89
CA TRP A 381 15.19 -28.12 16.77
C TRP A 381 16.39 -29.09 16.67
N GLN A 382 16.20 -30.27 16.05
CA GLN A 382 17.27 -31.26 15.83
C GLN A 382 17.91 -31.13 14.46
N SER A 383 17.28 -30.42 13.54
CA SER A 383 17.77 -30.24 12.17
C SER A 383 18.82 -29.14 12.11
N GLU A 384 19.92 -29.41 11.42
CA GLU A 384 20.90 -28.38 11.06
C GLU A 384 20.57 -27.69 9.71
N ASN A 385 19.47 -28.10 9.06
CA ASN A 385 19.03 -27.45 7.84
C ASN A 385 18.43 -26.06 8.16
N PRO A 386 18.87 -25.02 7.48
CA PRO A 386 18.37 -23.67 7.75
C PRO A 386 16.90 -23.54 7.35
N VAL A 387 16.18 -22.68 8.08
CA VAL A 387 14.94 -22.09 7.59
C VAL A 387 15.30 -20.80 6.89
N SER A 388 15.03 -20.70 5.60
CA SER A 388 15.50 -19.61 4.77
C SER A 388 14.38 -18.69 4.32
N PHE A 389 14.71 -17.42 4.22
CA PHE A 389 13.87 -16.36 3.71
C PHE A 389 14.65 -15.57 2.66
N ASP A 390 13.98 -15.15 1.60
CA ASP A 390 14.46 -14.13 0.70
C ASP A 390 13.81 -12.80 1.12
N TYR A 391 14.62 -11.84 1.57
CA TYR A 391 14.15 -10.54 2.02
C TYR A 391 14.45 -9.50 0.94
N TYR A 392 13.45 -9.16 0.16
CA TYR A 392 13.52 -8.13 -0.87
C TYR A 392 13.45 -6.75 -0.24
N LEU A 393 14.41 -5.88 -0.52
CA LEU A 393 14.53 -4.50 -0.07
C LEU A 393 14.83 -3.63 -1.29
N GLY A 394 13.81 -3.14 -1.97
CA GLY A 394 14.06 -2.54 -3.28
C GLY A 394 12.91 -1.73 -3.87
N PRO A 395 13.11 -1.26 -5.13
CA PRO A 395 12.16 -0.44 -5.86
C PRO A 395 10.98 -1.26 -6.43
N ASN A 396 9.79 -0.67 -6.46
CA ASN A 396 8.63 -1.23 -7.15
C ASN A 396 8.77 -1.02 -8.67
N LEU A 397 9.75 -1.67 -9.28
CA LEU A 397 10.06 -1.59 -10.70
C LEU A 397 9.54 -2.85 -11.40
N TYR A 398 8.61 -2.70 -12.35
CA TYR A 398 7.88 -3.81 -12.96
C TYR A 398 8.81 -4.87 -13.61
N PRO A 399 9.79 -4.52 -14.46
CA PRO A 399 10.70 -5.51 -15.03
C PRO A 399 11.51 -6.28 -13.98
N LEU A 400 11.96 -5.60 -12.91
CA LEU A 400 12.73 -6.22 -11.84
C LEU A 400 11.87 -7.22 -11.05
N LEU A 401 10.66 -6.82 -10.64
CA LEU A 401 9.76 -7.71 -9.89
C LEU A 401 9.33 -8.91 -10.73
N SER A 402 9.09 -8.72 -12.04
CA SER A 402 8.78 -9.81 -12.96
C SER A 402 9.94 -10.80 -13.12
N ASP A 403 11.19 -10.31 -13.21
CA ASP A 403 12.38 -11.18 -13.27
C ASP A 403 12.57 -11.95 -11.94
N LEU A 404 12.28 -11.31 -10.80
CA LEU A 404 12.33 -11.97 -9.50
C LEU A 404 11.27 -13.07 -9.35
N GLU A 405 10.05 -12.90 -9.87
CA GLU A 405 9.03 -13.95 -9.92
C GLU A 405 9.54 -15.20 -10.63
N ASP A 406 10.19 -15.00 -11.79
CA ASP A 406 10.72 -16.09 -12.61
C ASP A 406 11.95 -16.76 -12.00
N THR A 407 12.75 -16.06 -11.20
CA THR A 407 14.08 -16.52 -10.74
C THR A 407 14.08 -17.02 -9.29
N LEU A 408 13.36 -16.38 -8.35
CA LEU A 408 13.39 -16.78 -6.94
C LEU A 408 12.70 -18.12 -6.69
N ARG A 409 11.52 -18.30 -7.27
CA ARG A 409 10.68 -19.48 -7.07
C ARG A 409 10.00 -19.88 -8.38
N PRO A 410 10.71 -20.47 -9.35
CA PRO A 410 10.18 -20.78 -10.69
C PRO A 410 8.95 -21.71 -10.68
N GLU A 411 8.77 -22.48 -9.59
CA GLU A 411 7.64 -23.40 -9.43
C GLU A 411 6.43 -22.78 -8.71
N GLN A 412 6.56 -21.55 -8.22
CA GLN A 412 5.54 -20.81 -7.49
C GLN A 412 5.18 -19.53 -8.24
N ASP A 413 3.91 -19.23 -8.30
CA ASP A 413 3.43 -17.96 -8.86
C ASP A 413 3.45 -16.90 -7.74
N LEU A 414 4.57 -16.21 -7.58
CA LEU A 414 4.76 -15.24 -6.50
C LEU A 414 3.93 -13.97 -6.68
N GLU A 415 3.58 -13.58 -7.90
CA GLU A 415 2.82 -12.36 -8.22
C GLU A 415 3.38 -11.09 -7.52
N LEU A 416 4.71 -10.96 -7.41
CA LEU A 416 5.35 -9.78 -6.81
C LEU A 416 5.03 -8.49 -7.57
N THR A 417 4.74 -8.61 -8.86
CA THR A 417 4.30 -7.49 -9.69
C THR A 417 2.96 -6.89 -9.24
N GLU A 418 2.16 -7.62 -8.43
CA GLU A 418 0.93 -7.07 -7.80
C GLU A 418 1.22 -6.01 -6.73
N LEU A 419 2.45 -5.91 -6.22
CA LEU A 419 2.91 -4.76 -5.42
C LEU A 419 2.77 -3.43 -6.17
N ILE A 420 2.71 -3.46 -7.52
CA ILE A 420 2.46 -2.29 -8.36
C ILE A 420 0.97 -2.24 -8.69
N PRO A 421 0.20 -1.25 -8.16
CA PRO A 421 -1.24 -1.18 -8.33
C PRO A 421 -1.61 -0.72 -9.75
N LEU A 422 -1.60 -1.63 -10.72
CA LEU A 422 -1.93 -1.35 -12.14
C LEU A 422 -3.43 -1.38 -12.43
N GLY A 423 -4.27 -1.42 -11.40
CA GLY A 423 -5.73 -1.46 -11.49
C GLY A 423 -6.30 -2.87 -11.71
N TRP A 424 -7.62 -2.96 -11.85
CA TRP A 424 -8.31 -4.25 -12.00
C TRP A 424 -7.77 -5.04 -13.19
N THR A 425 -7.94 -6.35 -13.20
CA THR A 425 -7.40 -7.30 -14.18
C THR A 425 -7.43 -6.82 -15.64
N PHE A 426 -8.52 -6.18 -16.08
CA PHE A 426 -8.64 -5.64 -17.44
C PHE A 426 -7.70 -4.44 -17.70
N PHE A 427 -7.57 -3.52 -16.74
CA PHE A 427 -6.68 -2.36 -16.88
C PHE A 427 -5.23 -2.78 -16.71
N ARG A 428 -4.96 -3.70 -15.78
CA ARG A 428 -3.66 -4.34 -15.61
C ARG A 428 -3.19 -4.97 -16.89
N TRP A 429 -4.05 -5.74 -17.58
CA TRP A 429 -3.73 -6.33 -18.88
C TRP A 429 -3.32 -5.27 -19.93
N ILE A 430 -4.02 -4.12 -20.01
CA ILE A 430 -3.63 -3.03 -20.90
C ILE A 430 -2.26 -2.46 -20.51
N ASN A 431 -2.00 -2.27 -19.22
CA ASN A 431 -0.73 -1.76 -18.74
C ASN A 431 0.40 -2.73 -19.04
N THR A 432 0.28 -4.01 -18.72
CA THR A 432 1.36 -5.00 -18.82
C THR A 432 1.67 -5.41 -20.27
N ILE A 433 0.67 -5.46 -21.16
CA ILE A 433 0.87 -5.91 -22.55
C ILE A 433 1.13 -4.75 -23.51
N ILE A 434 0.61 -3.55 -23.24
CA ILE A 434 0.68 -2.44 -24.18
C ILE A 434 1.53 -1.30 -23.65
N ILE A 435 1.19 -0.78 -22.44
CA ILE A 435 1.73 0.49 -21.97
C ILE A 435 3.18 0.32 -21.50
N ILE A 436 3.42 -0.58 -20.55
CA ILE A 436 4.75 -0.82 -19.97
C ILE A 436 5.76 -1.21 -21.07
N PRO A 437 5.51 -2.20 -21.94
CA PRO A 437 6.49 -2.56 -22.97
C PRO A 437 6.83 -1.43 -23.95
N VAL A 438 5.85 -0.58 -24.29
CA VAL A 438 6.10 0.57 -25.17
C VAL A 438 6.84 1.68 -24.41
N PHE A 439 6.49 1.90 -23.14
CA PHE A 439 7.14 2.89 -22.28
C PHE A 439 8.62 2.52 -22.06
N ASP A 440 8.92 1.29 -21.68
CA ASP A 440 10.28 0.77 -21.47
C ASP A 440 11.10 0.80 -22.76
N PHE A 441 10.48 0.37 -23.88
CA PHE A 441 11.14 0.44 -25.18
C PHE A 441 11.54 1.90 -25.54
N LEU A 442 10.67 2.86 -25.31
CA LEU A 442 10.96 4.27 -25.56
C LEU A 442 11.97 4.85 -24.56
N GLY A 443 11.89 4.46 -23.29
CA GLY A 443 12.85 4.84 -22.25
C GLY A 443 14.26 4.33 -22.52
N GLY A 444 14.39 3.13 -23.11
CA GLY A 444 15.67 2.53 -23.50
C GLY A 444 16.49 3.33 -24.50
N PHE A 445 15.91 4.33 -25.19
CA PHE A 445 16.64 5.27 -26.04
C PHE A 445 17.33 6.41 -25.27
N GLY A 446 17.20 6.49 -23.95
CA GLY A 446 17.75 7.56 -23.12
C GLY A 446 17.07 8.92 -23.35
N LEU A 447 15.84 8.92 -23.82
CA LEU A 447 15.03 10.13 -24.01
C LEU A 447 14.54 10.65 -22.67
N ASN A 448 14.39 12.00 -22.55
CA ASN A 448 13.69 12.58 -21.41
C ASN A 448 12.27 12.02 -21.31
N TYR A 449 11.84 11.64 -20.11
CA TYR A 449 10.56 10.96 -19.92
C TYR A 449 9.32 11.79 -20.30
N GLY A 450 9.40 13.12 -20.29
CA GLY A 450 8.35 13.95 -20.87
C GLY A 450 8.18 13.73 -22.39
N ILE A 451 9.28 13.46 -23.11
CA ILE A 451 9.25 13.08 -24.54
C ILE A 451 8.72 11.65 -24.69
N VAL A 452 9.11 10.73 -23.81
CA VAL A 452 8.56 9.37 -23.77
C VAL A 452 7.05 9.38 -23.61
N ILE A 453 6.51 10.17 -22.69
CA ILE A 453 5.05 10.35 -22.49
C ILE A 453 4.39 10.90 -23.76
N LEU A 454 5.01 11.89 -24.43
CA LEU A 454 4.51 12.43 -25.69
C LEU A 454 4.42 11.35 -26.78
N LEU A 455 5.49 10.59 -26.96
CA LEU A 455 5.57 9.53 -27.98
C LEU A 455 4.60 8.38 -27.68
N LEU A 456 4.50 7.97 -26.40
CA LEU A 456 3.50 6.99 -25.94
C LEU A 456 2.08 7.49 -26.23
N THR A 457 1.79 8.78 -25.96
CA THR A 457 0.48 9.37 -26.27
C THR A 457 0.17 9.31 -27.76
N ILE A 458 1.14 9.64 -28.62
CA ILE A 458 1.00 9.56 -30.09
C ILE A 458 0.75 8.11 -30.51
N PHE A 459 1.53 7.17 -29.98
CA PHE A 459 1.37 5.73 -30.26
C PHE A 459 -0.06 5.26 -29.92
N ILE A 460 -0.55 5.57 -28.70
CA ILE A 460 -1.91 5.21 -28.29
C ILE A 460 -2.95 5.83 -29.23
N LYS A 461 -2.77 7.12 -29.61
CA LYS A 461 -3.68 7.79 -30.57
C LYS A 461 -3.67 7.14 -31.94
N LEU A 462 -2.54 6.57 -32.39
CA LEU A 462 -2.45 5.80 -33.63
C LEU A 462 -3.17 4.45 -33.53
N VAL A 463 -3.03 3.74 -32.41
CA VAL A 463 -3.73 2.46 -32.16
C VAL A 463 -5.26 2.64 -32.17
N ILE A 464 -5.78 3.69 -31.52
CA ILE A 464 -7.22 3.95 -31.48
C ILE A 464 -7.74 4.72 -32.70
N PHE A 465 -6.87 5.16 -33.62
CA PHE A 465 -7.23 5.97 -34.79
C PHE A 465 -8.37 5.38 -35.65
N PRO A 466 -8.40 4.08 -35.98
CA PRO A 466 -9.48 3.51 -36.79
C PRO A 466 -10.86 3.65 -36.15
N PHE A 467 -10.93 3.54 -34.83
CA PHE A 467 -12.16 3.67 -34.06
C PHE A 467 -12.61 5.14 -33.98
N THR A 468 -11.67 6.04 -33.71
CA THR A 468 -11.93 7.48 -33.65
C THR A 468 -12.39 8.02 -34.99
N PHE A 469 -11.77 7.59 -36.10
CA PHE A 469 -12.19 7.98 -37.46
C PHE A 469 -13.64 7.57 -37.76
N LYS A 470 -14.03 6.32 -37.45
CA LYS A 470 -15.42 5.85 -37.61
C LYS A 470 -16.39 6.67 -36.79
N SER A 471 -16.03 7.03 -35.56
CA SER A 471 -16.84 7.87 -34.68
C SER A 471 -16.99 9.28 -35.25
N TYR A 472 -15.92 9.90 -35.72
CA TYR A 472 -15.98 11.22 -36.36
C TYR A 472 -16.87 11.24 -37.61
N LYS A 473 -16.80 10.18 -38.41
CA LYS A 473 -17.72 10.02 -39.57
C LYS A 473 -19.18 9.97 -39.14
N SER A 474 -19.47 9.29 -38.02
CA SER A 474 -20.82 9.24 -37.46
C SER A 474 -21.26 10.59 -36.85
N GLN A 475 -20.34 11.30 -36.18
CA GLN A 475 -20.61 12.67 -35.72
C GLN A 475 -20.89 13.66 -36.89
N ALA A 476 -20.21 13.48 -38.02
CA ALA A 476 -20.46 14.26 -39.20
C ALA A 476 -21.89 14.04 -39.74
N LYS A 477 -22.46 12.82 -39.68
CA LYS A 477 -23.86 12.54 -39.99
C LYS A 477 -24.82 13.29 -39.07
N MET A 478 -24.48 13.35 -37.76
CA MET A 478 -25.29 14.09 -36.78
C MET A 478 -25.32 15.60 -37.06
N ARG A 479 -24.16 16.17 -37.44
CA ARG A 479 -24.10 17.59 -37.85
C ARG A 479 -24.94 17.90 -39.07
N VAL A 480 -24.90 17.03 -40.08
CA VAL A 480 -25.71 17.17 -41.29
C VAL A 480 -27.22 17.14 -40.99
N LEU A 481 -27.62 16.38 -39.97
CA LEU A 481 -29.03 16.28 -39.52
C LEU A 481 -29.46 17.39 -38.55
N ALA A 482 -28.54 18.22 -38.06
CA ALA A 482 -28.84 19.27 -37.08
C ALA A 482 -29.97 20.22 -37.52
N PRO A 483 -30.03 20.73 -38.78
CA PRO A 483 -31.15 21.56 -39.24
C PRO A 483 -32.51 20.81 -39.26
N ASP A 484 -32.51 19.52 -39.61
CA ASP A 484 -33.74 18.70 -39.61
C ASP A 484 -34.25 18.45 -38.19
N ILE A 485 -33.32 18.23 -37.24
CA ILE A 485 -33.62 18.10 -35.81
C ILE A 485 -34.19 19.41 -35.27
N LYS A 486 -33.62 20.55 -35.67
CA LYS A 486 -34.15 21.87 -35.30
C LYS A 486 -35.59 22.05 -35.82
N ALA A 487 -35.84 21.69 -37.06
CA ALA A 487 -37.19 21.73 -37.64
C ALA A 487 -38.19 20.85 -36.86
N ILE A 488 -37.78 19.66 -36.39
CA ILE A 488 -38.60 18.81 -35.53
C ILE A 488 -38.87 19.50 -34.18
N ASN A 489 -37.87 20.13 -33.58
CA ASN A 489 -38.02 20.83 -32.30
C ASN A 489 -38.98 22.04 -32.42
N ASP A 490 -38.84 22.80 -33.49
CA ASP A 490 -39.70 23.97 -33.77
C ASP A 490 -41.13 23.55 -34.08
N LYS A 491 -41.34 22.40 -34.72
CA LYS A 491 -42.67 21.86 -35.06
C LYS A 491 -43.44 21.33 -33.86
N TYR A 492 -42.74 20.83 -32.83
CA TYR A 492 -43.32 20.23 -31.64
C TYR A 492 -42.82 20.93 -30.36
N PRO A 493 -43.18 22.20 -30.10
CA PRO A 493 -42.75 22.95 -28.94
C PRO A 493 -43.43 22.46 -27.67
N GLY A 494 -42.87 22.81 -26.50
CA GLY A 494 -43.41 22.49 -25.17
C GLY A 494 -42.99 21.14 -24.59
N ASN A 495 -43.10 21.01 -23.28
CA ASN A 495 -42.69 19.79 -22.55
C ASN A 495 -43.65 18.62 -22.78
N GLU A 496 -44.91 18.90 -23.08
CA GLU A 496 -45.90 17.91 -23.44
C GLU A 496 -45.57 17.11 -24.71
N ASN A 497 -44.83 17.75 -25.65
CA ASN A 497 -44.39 17.12 -26.89
C ASN A 497 -42.99 16.49 -26.81
N ALA A 498 -42.34 16.47 -25.64
CA ALA A 498 -40.96 16.00 -25.49
C ALA A 498 -40.79 14.56 -25.99
N MET A 499 -41.70 13.67 -25.68
CA MET A 499 -41.69 12.27 -26.10
C MET A 499 -41.87 12.13 -27.62
N LEU A 500 -42.79 12.92 -28.23
CA LEU A 500 -43.03 12.92 -29.67
C LEU A 500 -41.82 13.47 -30.44
N ARG A 501 -41.17 14.52 -29.92
CA ARG A 501 -39.92 15.04 -30.48
C ARG A 501 -38.84 13.97 -30.45
N GLN A 502 -38.65 13.30 -29.33
CA GLN A 502 -37.65 12.23 -29.17
C GLN A 502 -37.95 11.08 -30.16
N GLN A 503 -39.19 10.67 -30.30
CA GLN A 503 -39.58 9.63 -31.24
C GLN A 503 -39.29 10.04 -32.70
N LYS A 504 -39.63 11.29 -33.10
CA LYS A 504 -39.37 11.80 -34.45
C LYS A 504 -37.90 11.97 -34.74
N THR A 505 -37.10 12.39 -33.74
CA THR A 505 -35.65 12.48 -33.85
C THR A 505 -34.99 11.09 -33.98
N MET A 506 -35.48 10.09 -33.25
CA MET A 506 -34.99 8.70 -33.37
C MET A 506 -35.38 8.08 -34.73
N GLU A 507 -36.59 8.40 -35.26
CA GLU A 507 -36.99 7.99 -36.59
C GLU A 507 -36.09 8.60 -37.68
N LEU A 508 -35.72 9.89 -37.53
CA LEU A 508 -34.78 10.58 -38.41
C LEU A 508 -33.39 9.94 -38.38
N TYR A 509 -32.85 9.69 -37.19
CA TYR A 509 -31.57 9.01 -37.02
C TYR A 509 -31.57 7.61 -37.63
N SER A 510 -32.62 6.87 -37.41
CA SER A 510 -32.82 5.55 -38.02
C SER A 510 -32.81 5.62 -39.53
N LYS A 511 -33.54 6.54 -40.14
CA LYS A 511 -33.62 6.75 -41.61
C LYS A 511 -32.26 7.14 -42.19
N ALA A 512 -31.52 8.01 -41.51
CA ALA A 512 -30.23 8.51 -41.94
C ALA A 512 -29.05 7.53 -41.71
N GLY A 513 -29.27 6.48 -40.96
CA GLY A 513 -28.22 5.58 -40.54
C GLY A 513 -27.20 6.23 -39.62
N ALA A 514 -27.64 7.16 -38.80
CA ALA A 514 -26.89 7.79 -37.76
C ALA A 514 -27.25 7.15 -36.42
N SER A 515 -26.27 7.03 -35.51
CA SER A 515 -26.50 6.56 -34.14
C SER A 515 -26.48 7.74 -33.19
N PRO A 516 -27.44 7.91 -32.28
CA PRO A 516 -27.42 8.96 -31.27
C PRO A 516 -26.22 8.81 -30.31
N PHE A 517 -25.70 7.59 -30.17
CA PHE A 517 -24.54 7.30 -29.31
C PHE A 517 -23.19 7.54 -29.98
N SER A 518 -23.16 7.93 -31.26
CA SER A 518 -21.92 8.14 -31.99
C SER A 518 -21.08 9.30 -31.45
N GLY A 519 -21.70 10.25 -30.76
CA GLY A 519 -21.01 11.38 -30.12
C GLY A 519 -20.14 10.97 -28.93
N CYS A 520 -20.57 9.97 -28.16
CA CYS A 520 -19.84 9.47 -26.98
C CYS A 520 -18.93 8.26 -27.26
N LEU A 521 -19.00 7.69 -28.49
CA LEU A 521 -18.23 6.51 -28.85
C LEU A 521 -16.69 6.68 -28.72
N PRO A 522 -16.08 7.85 -29.09
CA PRO A 522 -14.66 8.07 -28.82
C PRO A 522 -14.32 8.00 -27.34
N MET A 523 -15.16 8.59 -26.49
CA MET A 523 -14.99 8.57 -25.05
C MET A 523 -15.03 7.14 -24.51
N LEU A 524 -15.96 6.32 -25.00
CA LEU A 524 -16.10 4.92 -24.58
C LEU A 524 -14.83 4.08 -24.89
N PHE A 525 -14.20 4.29 -26.05
CA PHE A 525 -12.94 3.61 -26.39
C PHE A 525 -11.72 4.18 -25.66
N GLN A 526 -11.77 5.44 -25.28
CA GLN A 526 -10.67 6.10 -24.57
C GLN A 526 -10.70 5.82 -23.06
N MET A 527 -11.87 5.53 -22.47
CA MET A 527 -12.02 5.28 -21.02
C MET A 527 -11.12 4.16 -20.49
N PRO A 528 -11.04 2.96 -21.12
CA PRO A 528 -10.16 1.91 -20.64
C PRO A 528 -8.69 2.32 -20.59
N ILE A 529 -8.23 3.05 -21.60
CA ILE A 529 -6.85 3.54 -21.65
C ILE A 529 -6.63 4.63 -20.59
N LEU A 530 -7.61 5.51 -20.40
CA LEU A 530 -7.55 6.54 -19.39
C LEU A 530 -7.41 5.93 -17.98
N PHE A 531 -8.21 4.92 -17.65
CA PHE A 531 -8.11 4.23 -16.37
C PHE A 531 -6.78 3.45 -16.21
N ALA A 532 -6.31 2.81 -17.28
CA ALA A 532 -5.01 2.16 -17.26
C ALA A 532 -3.88 3.17 -16.99
N MET A 533 -3.90 4.34 -17.65
CA MET A 533 -2.93 5.41 -17.41
C MET A 533 -3.05 6.03 -16.01
N PHE A 534 -4.28 6.12 -15.49
CA PHE A 534 -4.57 6.64 -14.16
C PHE A 534 -3.92 5.80 -13.05
N THR A 535 -3.81 4.49 -13.24
CA THR A 535 -3.12 3.58 -12.33
C THR A 535 -1.62 3.47 -12.64
N PHE A 536 -1.21 3.54 -13.90
CA PHE A 536 0.18 3.41 -14.32
C PHE A 536 1.05 4.60 -13.85
N PHE A 537 0.68 5.84 -14.17
CA PHE A 537 1.55 7.00 -13.90
C PHE A 537 1.92 7.21 -12.43
N PRO A 538 1.00 7.08 -11.47
CA PRO A 538 1.34 7.21 -10.06
C PRO A 538 2.22 6.10 -9.50
N SER A 539 2.26 4.96 -10.19
CA SER A 539 3.03 3.77 -9.78
C SER A 539 4.34 3.59 -10.56
N CYS A 540 4.59 4.46 -11.55
CA CYS A 540 5.75 4.39 -12.43
C CYS A 540 6.96 5.05 -11.74
N ILE A 541 7.86 4.24 -11.19
CA ILE A 541 9.05 4.72 -10.49
C ILE A 541 10.04 5.43 -11.42
N GLU A 542 10.05 5.10 -12.70
CA GLU A 542 10.94 5.70 -13.71
C GLU A 542 10.67 7.20 -13.93
N LEU A 543 9.49 7.67 -13.55
CA LEU A 543 9.15 9.11 -13.61
C LEU A 543 9.61 9.90 -12.40
N ARG A 544 10.06 9.20 -11.35
CA ARG A 544 10.45 9.79 -10.09
C ARG A 544 11.71 10.63 -10.22
N GLY A 545 11.63 11.90 -9.83
CA GLY A 545 12.72 12.87 -9.97
C GLY A 545 13.00 13.32 -11.41
N GLU A 546 12.24 12.84 -12.41
CA GLU A 546 12.41 13.22 -13.81
C GLU A 546 11.75 14.56 -14.11
N SER A 547 12.54 15.51 -14.61
CA SER A 547 12.06 16.85 -14.91
C SER A 547 11.61 17.02 -16.36
N PHE A 548 10.56 17.80 -16.59
CA PHE A 548 10.11 18.18 -17.92
C PHE A 548 9.44 19.54 -17.94
N LEU A 549 9.90 20.45 -18.82
CA LEU A 549 9.48 21.85 -18.90
C LEU A 549 9.61 22.54 -17.53
N TRP A 550 8.52 22.88 -16.88
CA TRP A 550 8.47 23.51 -15.55
C TRP A 550 8.26 22.51 -14.41
N ALA A 551 7.88 21.26 -14.71
CA ALA A 551 7.75 20.24 -13.71
C ALA A 551 9.14 19.72 -13.34
N HIS A 552 9.46 19.75 -12.05
CA HIS A 552 10.72 19.22 -11.52
C HIS A 552 10.69 17.71 -11.33
N ASP A 553 9.48 17.14 -11.21
CA ASP A 553 9.23 15.72 -10.99
C ASP A 553 7.92 15.33 -11.65
N LEU A 554 7.99 14.37 -12.60
CA LEU A 554 6.80 13.88 -13.31
C LEU A 554 5.95 12.92 -12.48
N SER A 555 6.49 12.35 -11.41
CA SER A 555 5.75 11.50 -10.47
C SER A 555 5.00 12.28 -9.39
N ALA A 556 5.32 13.55 -9.21
CA ALA A 556 4.71 14.46 -8.24
C ALA A 556 3.89 15.57 -8.93
N PRO A 557 3.01 16.30 -8.21
CA PRO A 557 2.33 17.48 -8.76
C PRO A 557 3.31 18.60 -9.12
N ASP A 558 3.11 19.26 -10.26
CA ASP A 558 3.87 20.43 -10.70
C ASP A 558 3.35 21.72 -10.06
N ALA A 559 3.61 21.90 -8.78
CA ALA A 559 3.15 23.04 -7.99
C ALA A 559 3.84 24.34 -8.42
N ILE A 560 3.19 25.14 -9.30
CA ILE A 560 3.70 26.46 -9.71
C ILE A 560 3.37 27.59 -8.72
N ILE A 561 2.31 27.40 -7.95
CA ILE A 561 1.88 28.28 -6.85
C ILE A 561 1.57 27.35 -5.68
N SER A 562 2.18 27.64 -4.54
CA SER A 562 1.88 26.97 -3.27
C SER A 562 1.69 28.02 -2.18
N TRP A 563 0.88 27.69 -1.17
CA TRP A 563 0.64 28.56 -0.02
C TRP A 563 0.83 27.78 1.28
N PRO A 564 1.42 28.43 2.30
CA PRO A 564 1.57 27.83 3.61
C PRO A 564 0.22 27.82 4.34
N GLY A 565 0.04 26.82 5.21
CA GLY A 565 -1.12 26.71 6.10
C GLY A 565 -2.23 25.85 5.57
N ASN A 566 -3.06 25.38 6.50
CA ASN A 566 -4.21 24.52 6.23
C ASN A 566 -5.48 25.38 6.13
N ILE A 567 -6.07 25.42 4.94
CA ILE A 567 -7.39 26.04 4.71
C ILE A 567 -8.42 24.90 4.76
N PRO A 568 -9.31 24.87 5.77
CA PRO A 568 -10.31 23.80 5.90
C PRO A 568 -11.07 23.55 4.59
N LEU A 569 -11.30 22.30 4.24
CA LEU A 569 -11.93 21.81 3.01
C LEU A 569 -11.09 22.03 1.74
N ILE A 570 -10.35 23.12 1.60
CA ILE A 570 -9.54 23.37 0.40
C ILE A 570 -8.29 22.49 0.44
N THR A 571 -7.52 22.57 1.52
CA THR A 571 -6.26 21.79 1.62
C THR A 571 -6.51 20.28 1.65
N GLU A 572 -7.64 19.86 2.21
CA GLU A 572 -7.99 18.45 2.30
C GLU A 572 -8.33 17.83 0.94
N TYR A 573 -9.06 18.54 0.07
CA TYR A 573 -9.54 18.01 -1.21
C TYR A 573 -8.73 18.51 -2.41
N PHE A 574 -8.33 19.76 -2.41
CA PHE A 574 -7.62 20.41 -3.52
C PHE A 574 -6.11 20.45 -3.31
N GLY A 575 -5.65 20.41 -2.05
CA GLY A 575 -4.26 20.61 -1.70
C GLY A 575 -3.95 22.09 -1.41
N ASN A 576 -2.67 22.37 -1.14
CA ASN A 576 -2.14 23.72 -0.87
C ASN A 576 -1.32 24.28 -2.03
N HIS A 577 -1.60 23.81 -3.25
CA HIS A 577 -0.87 24.19 -4.46
C HIS A 577 -1.78 24.19 -5.68
N ILE A 578 -1.29 24.76 -6.78
CA ILE A 578 -1.91 24.69 -8.12
C ILE A 578 -0.90 24.07 -9.08
N SER A 579 -1.30 22.95 -9.69
CA SER A 579 -0.58 22.29 -10.77
C SER A 579 -0.88 22.96 -12.12
N LEU A 580 0.14 23.40 -12.87
CA LEU A 580 -0.03 24.01 -14.17
C LEU A 580 -0.47 23.00 -15.22
N PHE A 581 0.08 21.78 -15.22
CA PHE A 581 -0.39 20.74 -16.14
C PHE A 581 -1.85 20.39 -15.90
N CYS A 582 -2.29 20.33 -14.65
CA CYS A 582 -3.71 20.12 -14.31
C CYS A 582 -4.59 21.29 -14.79
N LEU A 583 -4.13 22.53 -14.66
CA LEU A 583 -4.83 23.70 -15.17
C LEU A 583 -4.94 23.67 -16.70
N LEU A 584 -3.84 23.37 -17.43
CA LEU A 584 -3.82 23.23 -18.88
C LEU A 584 -4.71 22.08 -19.37
N MET A 585 -4.69 20.95 -18.68
CA MET A 585 -5.58 19.82 -18.92
C MET A 585 -7.06 20.25 -18.82
N THR A 586 -7.41 20.96 -17.74
CA THR A 586 -8.76 21.46 -17.49
C THR A 586 -9.22 22.45 -18.56
N ALA A 587 -8.37 23.43 -18.88
CA ALA A 587 -8.66 24.41 -19.93
C ALA A 587 -8.88 23.72 -21.29
N THR A 588 -8.01 22.79 -21.64
CA THR A 588 -8.10 22.03 -22.90
C THR A 588 -9.37 21.15 -22.93
N ASN A 589 -9.75 20.57 -21.79
CA ASN A 589 -10.98 19.78 -21.66
C ASN A 589 -12.25 20.64 -21.84
N ILE A 590 -12.28 21.85 -21.29
CA ILE A 590 -13.35 22.82 -21.50
C ILE A 590 -13.45 23.22 -22.98
N ILE A 591 -12.31 23.48 -23.64
CA ILE A 591 -12.26 23.78 -25.09
C ILE A 591 -12.77 22.60 -25.91
N TYR A 592 -12.34 21.38 -25.60
CA TYR A 592 -12.80 20.17 -26.27
C TYR A 592 -14.32 19.96 -26.09
N THR A 593 -14.83 20.17 -24.88
CA THR A 593 -16.25 20.11 -24.56
C THR A 593 -17.03 21.13 -25.40
N TYR A 594 -16.56 22.37 -25.48
CA TYR A 594 -17.18 23.42 -26.31
C TYR A 594 -17.25 23.01 -27.79
N ILE A 595 -16.14 22.50 -28.37
CA ILE A 595 -16.06 22.07 -29.77
C ILE A 595 -17.01 20.89 -30.02
N THR A 596 -17.10 19.96 -29.09
CA THR A 596 -17.96 18.75 -29.22
C THR A 596 -19.43 19.11 -29.11
N MET A 597 -19.81 20.02 -28.22
CA MET A 597 -21.17 20.49 -28.05
C MET A 597 -21.70 21.22 -29.28
N GLN A 598 -20.86 22.03 -29.91
CA GLN A 598 -21.26 22.66 -31.20
C GLN A 598 -21.55 21.65 -32.31
N SER A 599 -20.92 20.46 -32.21
CA SER A 599 -21.10 19.41 -33.22
C SER A 599 -22.35 18.55 -33.02
N GLN A 600 -23.03 18.63 -31.88
CA GLN A 600 -24.18 17.77 -31.55
C GLN A 600 -25.53 18.40 -31.82
N GLY A 601 -25.57 19.60 -32.40
CA GLY A 601 -26.81 20.17 -33.01
C GLY A 601 -28.04 20.26 -32.11
N GLY A 602 -27.94 20.90 -30.95
CA GLY A 602 -29.08 21.46 -30.22
C GLY A 602 -30.09 20.49 -29.56
N ALA A 603 -29.91 19.18 -29.63
CA ALA A 603 -30.80 18.18 -29.02
C ALA A 603 -30.50 17.84 -27.55
N GLN A 604 -29.94 18.79 -26.81
CA GLN A 604 -29.54 18.53 -25.42
C GLN A 604 -30.67 18.83 -24.44
N MET A 605 -30.79 17.94 -23.42
CA MET A 605 -31.69 18.17 -22.29
C MET A 605 -31.30 19.44 -21.54
N PRO A 606 -32.28 20.26 -21.11
CA PRO A 606 -31.96 21.40 -20.22
C PRO A 606 -31.20 20.95 -18.97
N GLY A 607 -30.08 21.58 -18.68
CA GLY A 607 -29.23 21.24 -17.54
C GLY A 607 -27.99 20.38 -17.88
N MET A 608 -28.03 19.53 -18.92
CA MET A 608 -26.88 18.70 -19.33
C MET A 608 -25.65 19.56 -19.74
N LYS A 609 -25.93 20.72 -20.34
CA LYS A 609 -24.91 21.69 -20.73
C LYS A 609 -24.04 22.14 -19.53
N TRP A 610 -24.70 22.51 -18.43
CA TRP A 610 -24.00 22.93 -17.20
C TRP A 610 -23.17 21.82 -16.60
N MET A 611 -23.72 20.61 -16.55
CA MET A 611 -23.01 19.42 -16.03
C MET A 611 -21.74 19.12 -16.83
N MET A 612 -21.79 19.22 -18.16
CA MET A 612 -20.63 18.96 -19.04
C MET A 612 -19.49 19.99 -18.86
N TYR A 613 -19.79 21.24 -18.47
CA TYR A 613 -18.77 22.23 -18.15
C TYR A 613 -18.28 22.15 -16.70
N LEU A 614 -19.14 21.71 -15.77
CA LEU A 614 -18.77 21.56 -14.36
C LEU A 614 -17.85 20.36 -14.15
N MET A 615 -18.04 19.28 -14.91
CA MET A 615 -17.26 18.04 -14.77
C MET A 615 -15.72 18.27 -14.91
N PRO A 616 -15.19 18.99 -15.92
CA PRO A 616 -13.76 19.29 -16.00
C PRO A 616 -13.22 20.07 -14.78
N VAL A 617 -14.03 20.97 -14.20
CA VAL A 617 -13.65 21.74 -13.02
C VAL A 617 -13.61 20.84 -11.77
N MET A 618 -14.56 19.91 -11.64
CA MET A 618 -14.52 18.91 -10.57
C MET A 618 -13.28 18.00 -10.70
N PHE A 619 -12.96 17.58 -11.93
CA PHE A 619 -11.75 16.80 -12.18
C PHE A 619 -10.49 17.58 -11.85
N MET A 620 -10.44 18.89 -12.04
CA MET A 620 -9.33 19.72 -11.61
C MET A 620 -9.07 19.61 -10.10
N VAL A 621 -10.12 19.64 -9.28
CA VAL A 621 -10.00 19.50 -7.82
C VAL A 621 -9.37 18.15 -7.46
N PHE A 622 -9.77 17.10 -8.16
CA PHE A 622 -9.28 15.75 -7.90
C PHE A 622 -7.84 15.56 -8.42
N PHE A 623 -7.55 15.97 -9.67
CA PHE A 623 -6.26 15.71 -10.32
C PHE A 623 -5.14 16.67 -9.89
N ASN A 624 -5.45 17.75 -9.17
CA ASN A 624 -4.44 18.73 -8.76
C ASN A 624 -3.33 18.12 -7.89
N ASN A 625 -3.66 17.08 -7.12
CA ASN A 625 -2.73 16.38 -6.23
C ASN A 625 -2.06 15.16 -6.88
N TYR A 626 -2.35 14.86 -8.15
CA TYR A 626 -1.81 13.72 -8.85
C TYR A 626 -0.50 14.03 -9.58
N ALA A 627 0.22 12.96 -9.96
CA ALA A 627 1.44 13.03 -10.75
C ALA A 627 1.28 13.94 -11.98
N SER A 628 2.21 14.87 -12.15
CA SER A 628 2.21 15.82 -13.27
C SER A 628 2.31 15.13 -14.63
N GLY A 629 2.97 13.96 -14.71
CA GLY A 629 3.02 13.11 -15.89
C GLY A 629 1.65 12.66 -16.39
N LEU A 630 0.71 12.34 -15.47
CA LEU A 630 -0.67 12.00 -15.81
C LEU A 630 -1.43 13.20 -16.39
N SER A 631 -1.33 14.35 -15.73
CA SER A 631 -1.97 15.60 -16.18
C SER A 631 -1.40 16.06 -17.53
N TYR A 632 -0.10 15.91 -17.74
CA TYR A 632 0.57 16.17 -19.01
C TYR A 632 0.10 15.22 -20.13
N TYR A 633 0.08 13.90 -19.87
CA TYR A 633 -0.48 12.93 -20.81
C TYR A 633 -1.90 13.29 -21.24
N TYR A 634 -2.77 13.62 -20.29
CA TYR A 634 -4.16 13.93 -20.58
C TYR A 634 -4.29 15.25 -21.36
N PHE A 635 -3.52 16.28 -21.00
CA PHE A 635 -3.42 17.53 -21.74
C PHE A 635 -3.05 17.31 -23.20
N VAL A 636 -1.94 16.58 -23.46
CA VAL A 636 -1.45 16.29 -24.82
C VAL A 636 -2.46 15.44 -25.59
N SER A 637 -3.03 14.42 -24.93
CA SER A 637 -4.05 13.54 -25.51
C SER A 637 -5.28 14.31 -26.00
N LEU A 638 -5.77 15.27 -25.20
CA LEU A 638 -6.87 16.15 -25.60
C LEU A 638 -6.48 17.11 -26.73
N LEU A 639 -5.27 17.69 -26.65
CA LEU A 639 -4.77 18.56 -27.71
C LEU A 639 -4.71 17.84 -29.07
N ILE A 640 -4.15 16.63 -29.10
CA ILE A 640 -4.14 15.78 -30.31
C ILE A 640 -5.57 15.49 -30.77
N THR A 641 -6.51 15.20 -29.85
CA THR A 641 -7.91 14.95 -30.21
C THR A 641 -8.58 16.17 -30.82
N ILE A 642 -8.29 17.37 -30.32
CA ILE A 642 -8.76 18.64 -30.92
C ILE A 642 -8.21 18.79 -32.34
N LEU A 643 -6.89 18.58 -32.51
CA LEU A 643 -6.24 18.65 -33.83
C LEU A 643 -6.82 17.63 -34.81
N GLN A 644 -7.02 16.38 -34.37
CA GLN A 644 -7.70 15.35 -35.16
C GLN A 644 -9.13 15.77 -35.55
N THR A 645 -9.86 16.39 -34.63
CA THR A 645 -11.22 16.89 -34.90
C THR A 645 -11.22 17.93 -36.02
N TYR A 646 -10.30 18.89 -36.00
CA TYR A 646 -10.15 19.88 -37.07
C TYR A 646 -9.71 19.23 -38.38
N ALA A 647 -8.76 18.32 -38.35
CA ALA A 647 -8.30 17.58 -39.54
C ALA A 647 -9.44 16.80 -40.18
N PHE A 648 -10.21 16.07 -39.41
CA PHE A 648 -11.37 15.31 -39.90
C PHE A 648 -12.50 16.19 -40.46
N ARG A 649 -12.73 17.39 -39.87
CA ARG A 649 -13.68 18.37 -40.43
C ARG A 649 -13.32 18.80 -41.84
N LYS A 650 -12.01 18.91 -42.15
CA LYS A 650 -11.52 19.23 -43.50
C LYS A 650 -11.63 18.06 -44.48
N VAL A 651 -11.33 16.84 -44.00
CA VAL A 651 -11.35 15.61 -44.84
C VAL A 651 -12.75 15.11 -45.12
N ILE A 652 -13.65 15.11 -44.13
CA ILE A 652 -15.00 14.61 -44.24
C ILE A 652 -15.92 15.74 -44.72
N LYS A 653 -16.12 15.84 -46.02
CA LYS A 653 -16.98 16.83 -46.64
C LYS A 653 -18.44 16.50 -46.37
N GLU A 654 -19.27 17.47 -45.93
CA GLU A 654 -20.69 17.29 -45.60
C GLU A 654 -21.51 16.79 -46.77
N ASP A 655 -21.22 17.25 -48.01
CA ASP A 655 -21.91 16.79 -49.22
C ASP A 655 -21.69 15.29 -49.52
N ALA A 656 -20.51 14.78 -49.23
CA ALA A 656 -20.24 13.34 -49.36
C ALA A 656 -21.01 12.54 -48.30
N VAL A 657 -21.11 13.05 -47.09
CA VAL A 657 -21.91 12.44 -45.99
C VAL A 657 -23.38 12.46 -46.35
N ARG A 658 -23.94 13.57 -46.93
CA ARG A 658 -25.32 13.65 -47.39
C ARG A 658 -25.63 12.62 -48.48
N ARG A 659 -24.74 12.45 -49.46
CA ARG A 659 -24.91 11.43 -50.53
C ARG A 659 -24.90 10.01 -49.94
N GLU A 660 -23.96 9.69 -49.04
CA GLU A 660 -23.91 8.38 -48.38
C GLU A 660 -25.17 8.11 -47.55
N MET A 661 -25.68 9.12 -46.85
CA MET A 661 -26.94 9.00 -46.10
C MET A 661 -28.14 8.75 -47.01
N ALA A 662 -28.24 9.46 -48.16
CA ALA A 662 -29.27 9.24 -49.14
C ALA A 662 -29.22 7.86 -49.79
N GLU A 663 -28.03 7.33 -50.06
CA GLU A 663 -27.83 5.95 -50.54
C GLU A 663 -28.20 4.92 -49.47
N ASN A 664 -27.81 5.15 -48.23
CA ASN A 664 -28.14 4.27 -47.12
C ASN A 664 -29.65 4.25 -46.80
N ALA A 665 -30.35 5.34 -47.03
CA ALA A 665 -31.83 5.40 -46.89
C ALA A 665 -32.56 4.49 -47.87
N LYS A 666 -31.95 4.18 -49.04
CA LYS A 666 -32.50 3.29 -50.06
C LYS A 666 -32.30 1.79 -49.80
N LYS A 667 -31.39 1.42 -48.89
CA LYS A 667 -31.04 0.01 -48.59
C LYS A 667 -32.04 -0.60 -47.59
N PRO A 668 -32.59 -1.80 -47.83
CA PRO A 668 -33.41 -2.48 -46.84
C PRO A 668 -32.57 -2.84 -45.62
N ARG A 669 -33.02 -2.46 -44.43
CA ARG A 669 -32.27 -2.63 -43.19
C ARG A 669 -32.74 -3.83 -42.39
N LYS A 670 -31.78 -4.70 -41.99
CA LYS A 670 -31.98 -5.62 -40.87
C LYS A 670 -31.88 -4.80 -39.57
N LYS A 671 -32.96 -4.74 -38.81
CA LYS A 671 -32.94 -4.13 -37.47
C LYS A 671 -31.93 -4.90 -36.59
N SER A 672 -30.99 -4.22 -35.96
CA SER A 672 -30.12 -4.88 -35.01
C SER A 672 -30.96 -5.36 -33.80
N GLY A 673 -30.60 -6.53 -33.22
CA GLY A 673 -31.38 -7.09 -32.11
C GLY A 673 -31.48 -6.15 -30.89
N PHE A 674 -30.49 -5.30 -30.69
CA PHE A 674 -30.53 -4.27 -29.64
C PHE A 674 -31.55 -3.17 -29.92
N MET A 675 -31.60 -2.65 -31.15
CA MET A 675 -32.60 -1.63 -31.55
C MET A 675 -34.00 -2.19 -31.54
N ALA A 676 -34.19 -3.45 -31.90
CA ALA A 676 -35.48 -4.12 -31.81
C ALA A 676 -35.99 -4.23 -30.35
N ARG A 677 -35.11 -4.61 -29.44
CA ARG A 677 -35.42 -4.67 -27.98
C ARG A 677 -35.72 -3.29 -27.39
N LEU A 678 -34.96 -2.27 -27.78
CA LEU A 678 -35.19 -0.89 -27.32
C LEU A 678 -36.54 -0.35 -27.80
N GLU A 679 -36.91 -0.61 -29.09
CA GLU A 679 -38.19 -0.21 -29.66
C GLU A 679 -39.37 -0.96 -29.01
N GLU A 680 -39.14 -2.23 -28.66
CA GLU A 680 -40.14 -3.05 -27.96
C GLU A 680 -40.35 -2.58 -26.52
N ALA A 681 -39.28 -2.26 -25.81
CA ALA A 681 -39.34 -1.66 -24.46
C ALA A 681 -40.02 -0.29 -24.47
N GLN A 682 -39.74 0.55 -25.46
CA GLN A 682 -40.42 1.83 -25.63
C GLN A 682 -41.92 1.68 -25.98
N ARG A 683 -42.31 0.69 -26.82
CA ARG A 683 -43.70 0.37 -27.11
C ARG A 683 -44.45 -0.11 -25.86
N GLN A 684 -43.83 -0.96 -25.05
CA GLN A 684 -44.40 -1.42 -23.78
C GLN A 684 -44.60 -0.26 -22.80
N GLN A 685 -43.62 0.63 -22.68
CA GLN A 685 -43.73 1.82 -21.84
C GLN A 685 -44.83 2.79 -22.32
N GLN A 686 -44.96 2.99 -23.64
CA GLN A 686 -46.05 3.79 -24.21
C GLN A 686 -47.41 3.15 -23.99
N ALA A 687 -47.52 1.83 -24.09
CA ALA A 687 -48.78 1.11 -23.82
C ALA A 687 -49.20 1.28 -22.36
N MET A 688 -48.25 1.14 -21.40
CA MET A 688 -48.52 1.38 -19.97
C MET A 688 -48.97 2.82 -19.67
N LEU A 689 -48.30 3.81 -20.28
CA LEU A 689 -48.71 5.22 -20.12
C LEU A 689 -50.09 5.52 -20.69
N ARG A 690 -50.46 4.92 -21.84
CA ARG A 690 -51.80 5.04 -22.41
C ARG A 690 -52.87 4.38 -21.55
N GLU A 691 -52.56 3.23 -20.94
CA GLU A 691 -53.47 2.58 -19.97
C GLU A 691 -53.66 3.41 -18.71
N GLN A 692 -52.57 3.97 -18.17
CA GLN A 692 -52.66 4.88 -17.02
C GLN A 692 -53.48 6.13 -17.32
N GLN A 693 -53.31 6.74 -18.51
CA GLN A 693 -54.14 7.88 -18.94
C GLN A 693 -55.61 7.51 -19.08
N LYS A 694 -55.92 6.32 -19.64
CA LYS A 694 -57.28 5.81 -19.73
C LYS A 694 -57.92 5.55 -18.36
N ARG A 695 -57.13 4.99 -17.41
CA ARG A 695 -57.61 4.78 -16.03
C ARG A 695 -57.88 6.09 -15.31
N ASN A 696 -57.03 7.10 -15.48
CA ASN A 696 -57.23 8.43 -14.89
C ASN A 696 -58.40 9.19 -15.53
N HIS A 697 -58.71 8.97 -16.83
CA HIS A 697 -59.85 9.60 -17.49
C HIS A 697 -61.15 8.93 -17.08
N ASN A 698 -61.20 7.60 -16.91
CA ASN A 698 -62.38 6.87 -16.43
C ASN A 698 -62.63 7.05 -14.93
N GLY A 699 -61.59 7.44 -14.12
CA GLY A 699 -61.73 7.75 -12.69
C GLY A 699 -62.38 9.13 -12.41
N LYS A 700 -62.29 10.10 -13.35
CA LYS A 700 -62.87 11.43 -13.22
C LYS A 700 -64.34 11.52 -13.68
N GLY A 701 -64.93 10.46 -14.23
CA GLY A 701 -66.32 10.40 -14.66
C GLY A 701 -67.26 9.70 -13.66
N ARG A 702 -66.78 9.41 -12.44
CA ARG A 702 -67.57 8.77 -11.36
C ARG A 702 -67.52 9.52 -10.03
N GLN A 703 -67.47 10.86 -10.08
CA GLN A 703 -67.78 11.71 -8.91
C GLN A 703 -68.91 12.66 -9.29
#